data_d1cc97012fea645554d14f6e7a97f9e8
#
_entry.id   d1cc97012fea645554d14f6e7a97f9e8
#
_cell.length_a   1.000
_cell.length_b   1.000
_cell.length_c   1.000
_cell.angle_alpha   90.00
_cell.angle_beta   90.00
_cell.angle_gamma   90.00
#
_symmetry.space_group_name_H-M   'P 1'
#
loop_
_entity.id
_entity.type
_entity.pdbx_description
1 polymer ?
#
loop_
_entity_poly.entity_id
_entity_poly.type
_entity_poly.pdbx_seq_one_letter_code
_entity_poly.pdbx_strand_id
1 'polypeptide(L)'
;MRNMKQRACGRRIYTFLVTCLVAVMNLQGYASVKVHVQYLTTADGLSDNSVRYIHQDSKGFIWMSSLNGLNRYDGNSFRTFLPKNNGQMSLADRRVKHLYEDANGFLWISTSADRFSCYDLKRDCFVDFTGCGEHEDHYGYITVLPDAVWLWGRGQGCRLIQYGDGKFASKVFNAKDGQLQSDNVQFVLQDSARRVWIGTDKGLYCWKDNALQCADKSHSFQRACSFKGKTCFITVDGEIRTADKEGRLSLAAKLPDVSYGLDLPGNLAVGSQWVIFTSEGSFVFDTESNMLRPSPPEWNIPGGEVSVDNRGNYWVHNKTGKLYYIRSGTGAVKVFQLMPREKVGYIDMERYHVVHDSRDILWISTYGNGLFTYDLRTDELRHFKADDSRSSLISSNALQYIMEDRSGSIWLSSEYTGVSHLKVVNEGAVQFYPEPVEYDTETHVNNIRMLATATDGDIYLGTRDGKVYVYDAALSRPKKKEVYGKNIYALCEDAAGTLWLGSRGDGLYVDGKRYTHRADDANSLAANEIFCMLHDNKGRMWIGTFGGGLELAEPDGQGGYKFRHFLNEYYSQKRIRILIEDRQGWIWAGTSDGIFVFRPEELLANPEAYHHYNWSNRSLLSNEVRHIMQDSKGNIWIAESGAGFCICTPGNDYGKLEFTHYGVADGLVNSMVQAFVEDAEGKVWITTEYGVSCFFPDSKTFENYFFSSDMLCNVYSESSVLRLQDGRIAMGTNQGVTVVNPLQVESVRNIPSVTFTELKLNGVSVASDDPNSPLEYSLAYVRDIHLRHNQNSFGINFSTLDYSATIPPKFSYKLEGYDKEWSVPSALTFAAYKNLKPGTYDFHVKACNAAGQWGEQDTTLRIVIAPPFWRTAWAYLLYFLLLAFVLYTVYRIIRNMNDLRNKIKVEEQLTEYKLVFFTNISHEFRTPLTLIQAALEKMHRVGKIPKEMAYSVKVMDKSTQRMLRLINQLLEFRKMPVSYTHLRAHETLSDL
;
A
#
# COMPACT_ATOMS: atom_id res chain seq x y z
N MET A 1 62.52 20.82 -43.24
CA MET A 1 62.23 21.01 -41.82
C MET A 1 60.94 21.80 -41.47
N ARG A 2 60.43 22.72 -42.29
CA ARG A 2 59.19 23.48 -42.01
C ARG A 2 57.90 22.60 -42.07
N ASN A 3 57.79 21.64 -43.01
CA ASN A 3 56.63 20.80 -43.21
C ASN A 3 56.47 19.70 -42.14
N MET A 4 57.55 19.31 -41.46
CA MET A 4 57.44 18.34 -40.33
C MET A 4 56.97 18.99 -39.03
N LYS A 5 57.26 20.24 -38.75
CA LYS A 5 56.79 21.00 -37.59
C LYS A 5 55.32 21.35 -37.70
N GLN A 6 54.76 21.61 -38.89
CA GLN A 6 53.32 21.85 -39.06
C GLN A 6 52.46 20.55 -38.89
N ARG A 7 53.03 19.41 -39.37
CA ARG A 7 52.32 18.12 -39.14
C ARG A 7 52.33 17.65 -37.67
N ALA A 8 53.42 17.96 -36.96
CA ALA A 8 53.51 17.65 -35.51
C ALA A 8 52.58 18.56 -34.67
N CYS A 9 52.45 19.85 -35.05
CA CYS A 9 51.54 20.79 -34.37
C CYS A 9 50.10 20.46 -34.68
N GLY A 10 49.68 20.11 -35.88
CA GLY A 10 48.35 19.67 -36.24
C GLY A 10 47.95 18.38 -35.55
N ARG A 11 48.88 17.42 -35.40
CA ARG A 11 48.60 16.19 -34.63
C ARG A 11 48.44 16.44 -33.14
N ARG A 12 49.22 17.36 -32.54
CA ARG A 12 49.04 17.73 -31.14
C ARG A 12 47.72 18.47 -30.89
N ILE A 13 47.34 19.37 -31.80
CA ILE A 13 46.04 20.08 -31.70
C ILE A 13 44.89 19.10 -31.89
N TYR A 14 44.98 18.15 -32.83
CA TYR A 14 43.95 17.12 -33.05
C TYR A 14 43.86 16.17 -31.85
N THR A 15 45.01 15.73 -31.29
CA THR A 15 45.03 14.92 -30.09
C THR A 15 44.48 15.69 -28.89
N PHE A 16 44.81 16.97 -28.74
CA PHE A 16 44.27 17.83 -27.69
C PHE A 16 42.76 18.04 -27.84
N LEU A 17 42.27 18.31 -29.06
CA LEU A 17 40.85 18.44 -29.37
C LEU A 17 40.09 17.13 -29.16
N VAL A 18 40.65 15.99 -29.55
CA VAL A 18 40.05 14.67 -29.30
C VAL A 18 40.07 14.33 -27.80
N THR A 19 41.14 14.68 -27.07
CA THR A 19 41.18 14.49 -25.61
C THR A 19 40.25 15.43 -24.90
N CYS A 20 40.08 16.67 -25.36
CA CYS A 20 39.08 17.60 -24.84
C CYS A 20 37.64 17.13 -25.18
N LEU A 21 37.40 16.60 -26.40
CA LEU A 21 36.11 16.04 -26.79
C LEU A 21 35.76 14.80 -25.97
N VAL A 22 36.75 13.91 -25.74
CA VAL A 22 36.59 12.75 -24.86
C VAL A 22 36.44 13.16 -23.40
N ALA A 23 37.13 14.24 -22.96
CA ALA A 23 36.94 14.79 -21.61
C ALA A 23 35.57 15.47 -21.45
N VAL A 24 35.06 16.15 -22.48
CA VAL A 24 33.71 16.75 -22.47
C VAL A 24 32.62 15.66 -22.55
N MET A 25 32.88 14.55 -23.24
CA MET A 25 31.95 13.39 -23.24
C MET A 25 31.97 12.60 -21.93
N ASN A 26 33.01 12.71 -21.08
CA ASN A 26 33.09 12.13 -19.76
C ASN A 26 32.62 13.06 -18.63
N LEU A 27 32.12 14.26 -18.92
CA LEU A 27 31.68 15.25 -17.93
C LEU A 27 30.17 15.28 -17.68
N GLN A 28 29.42 14.37 -18.29
CA GLN A 28 28.07 14.07 -17.81
C GLN A 28 28.20 12.97 -16.76
N GLY A 29 28.28 13.36 -15.51
CA GLY A 29 28.05 12.46 -14.38
C GLY A 29 26.61 11.96 -14.49
N TYR A 30 26.42 10.88 -15.23
CA TYR A 30 25.10 10.25 -15.37
C TYR A 30 24.66 9.75 -14.00
N ALA A 31 23.55 10.27 -13.53
CA ALA A 31 22.88 9.79 -12.33
C ALA A 31 22.61 8.29 -12.51
N SER A 32 23.26 7.46 -11.71
CA SER A 32 22.97 6.04 -11.65
C SER A 32 21.54 5.87 -11.19
N VAL A 33 20.72 5.08 -11.89
CA VAL A 33 19.40 4.68 -11.42
C VAL A 33 19.57 4.10 -10.03
N LYS A 34 19.10 4.83 -9.03
CA LYS A 34 19.11 4.39 -7.64
C LYS A 34 17.82 3.65 -7.35
N VAL A 35 17.98 2.51 -6.73
CA VAL A 35 16.88 1.60 -6.45
C VAL A 35 16.86 1.32 -4.96
N HIS A 36 15.71 1.49 -4.33
CA HIS A 36 15.45 0.94 -3.00
C HIS A 36 14.92 -0.48 -3.15
N VAL A 37 15.54 -1.43 -2.48
CA VAL A 37 15.16 -2.84 -2.54
C VAL A 37 14.40 -3.24 -1.30
N GLN A 38 13.22 -3.82 -1.49
CA GLN A 38 12.47 -4.52 -0.46
C GLN A 38 12.43 -6.01 -0.82
N TYR A 39 12.85 -6.86 0.10
CA TYR A 39 12.74 -8.30 -0.08
C TYR A 39 11.47 -8.81 0.56
N LEU A 40 10.71 -9.61 -0.20
CA LEU A 40 9.49 -10.27 0.26
C LEU A 40 9.70 -11.78 0.27
N THR A 41 9.55 -12.37 1.43
CA THR A 41 9.86 -13.77 1.70
C THR A 41 8.73 -14.46 2.47
N THR A 42 8.92 -15.73 2.81
CA THR A 42 8.01 -16.45 3.71
C THR A 42 7.88 -15.82 5.08
N ALA A 43 8.88 -15.06 5.54
CA ALA A 43 8.80 -14.29 6.79
C ALA A 43 7.77 -13.15 6.73
N ASP A 44 7.50 -12.64 5.52
CA ASP A 44 6.54 -11.58 5.27
C ASP A 44 5.13 -12.11 4.94
N GLY A 45 4.97 -13.44 4.89
CA GLY A 45 3.70 -14.11 4.63
C GLY A 45 3.54 -14.71 3.23
N LEU A 46 4.59 -14.68 2.40
CA LEU A 46 4.61 -15.40 1.13
C LEU A 46 4.56 -16.92 1.40
N SER A 47 3.80 -17.68 0.61
CA SER A 47 3.61 -19.12 0.85
C SER A 47 4.84 -19.97 0.56
N ASP A 48 5.73 -19.50 -0.32
CA ASP A 48 6.97 -20.16 -0.72
C ASP A 48 7.93 -19.15 -1.36
N ASN A 49 9.22 -19.27 -1.08
CA ASN A 49 10.25 -18.40 -1.66
C ASN A 49 10.57 -18.70 -3.13
N SER A 50 10.08 -19.80 -3.69
CA SER A 50 10.22 -20.11 -5.12
C SER A 50 9.07 -19.50 -5.90
N VAL A 51 9.25 -18.26 -6.39
CA VAL A 51 8.25 -17.54 -7.15
C VAL A 51 8.59 -17.59 -8.64
N ARG A 52 7.65 -18.10 -9.45
CA ARG A 52 7.88 -18.33 -10.89
C ARG A 52 7.35 -17.23 -11.79
N TYR A 53 6.26 -16.59 -11.39
CA TYR A 53 5.59 -15.60 -12.21
C TYR A 53 4.97 -14.54 -11.32
N ILE A 54 4.96 -13.30 -11.79
CA ILE A 54 4.34 -12.14 -11.10
C ILE A 54 3.40 -11.46 -12.09
N HIS A 55 2.21 -11.11 -11.62
CA HIS A 55 1.20 -10.42 -12.42
C HIS A 55 0.53 -9.32 -11.57
N GLN A 56 0.31 -8.15 -12.16
CA GLN A 56 -0.52 -7.12 -11.56
C GLN A 56 -1.90 -7.13 -12.21
N ASP A 57 -2.95 -7.37 -11.41
CA ASP A 57 -4.32 -7.40 -11.92
C ASP A 57 -4.87 -6.00 -12.26
N SER A 58 -6.03 -5.96 -12.89
CA SER A 58 -6.69 -4.73 -13.33
C SER A 58 -7.01 -3.76 -12.18
N LYS A 59 -7.13 -4.24 -10.94
CA LYS A 59 -7.31 -3.42 -9.73
C LYS A 59 -6.01 -2.89 -9.12
N GLY A 60 -4.89 -3.54 -9.40
CA GLY A 60 -3.58 -3.17 -8.91
C GLY A 60 -2.97 -4.15 -7.91
N PHE A 61 -3.66 -5.21 -7.49
CA PHE A 61 -3.06 -6.24 -6.65
C PHE A 61 -1.96 -6.99 -7.38
N ILE A 62 -0.90 -7.35 -6.66
CA ILE A 62 0.18 -8.17 -7.21
C ILE A 62 -0.08 -9.63 -6.89
N TRP A 63 -0.14 -10.44 -7.93
CA TRP A 63 -0.29 -11.89 -7.85
C TRP A 63 1.03 -12.57 -8.09
N MET A 64 1.39 -13.52 -7.25
CA MET A 64 2.65 -14.25 -7.29
C MET A 64 2.39 -15.75 -7.32
N SER A 65 2.81 -16.41 -8.40
CA SER A 65 2.75 -17.86 -8.53
C SER A 65 3.94 -18.49 -7.81
N SER A 66 3.72 -19.54 -7.01
CA SER A 66 4.79 -20.21 -6.29
C SER A 66 4.69 -21.75 -6.41
N LEU A 67 5.67 -22.45 -5.88
CA LEU A 67 5.64 -23.90 -5.76
C LEU A 67 4.63 -24.40 -4.71
N ASN A 68 4.16 -23.51 -3.81
CA ASN A 68 3.20 -23.85 -2.77
C ASN A 68 1.99 -22.89 -2.76
N GLY A 69 1.33 -22.76 -3.90
CA GLY A 69 0.11 -22.00 -4.04
C GLY A 69 0.25 -20.70 -4.80
N LEU A 70 -0.85 -19.94 -4.79
CA LEU A 70 -0.96 -18.63 -5.40
C LEU A 70 -1.08 -17.59 -4.27
N ASN A 71 -0.36 -16.48 -4.39
CA ASN A 71 -0.38 -15.40 -3.41
C ASN A 71 -0.88 -14.12 -4.06
N ARG A 72 -1.74 -13.37 -3.34
CA ARG A 72 -2.15 -12.02 -3.68
C ARG A 72 -1.59 -11.06 -2.64
N TYR A 73 -0.88 -10.03 -3.08
CA TYR A 73 -0.25 -9.00 -2.26
C TYR A 73 -0.94 -7.65 -2.48
N ASP A 74 -1.26 -6.96 -1.40
CA ASP A 74 -1.94 -5.66 -1.41
C ASP A 74 -1.02 -4.48 -1.05
N GLY A 75 0.28 -4.72 -0.94
CA GLY A 75 1.28 -3.74 -0.48
C GLY A 75 1.62 -3.86 1.01
N ASN A 76 0.81 -4.59 1.79
CA ASN A 76 1.00 -4.74 3.23
C ASN A 76 0.95 -6.19 3.69
N SER A 77 0.10 -7.01 3.08
CA SER A 77 -0.14 -8.40 3.49
C SER A 77 -0.34 -9.32 2.31
N PHE A 78 -0.06 -10.60 2.55
CA PHE A 78 -0.31 -11.67 1.60
C PHE A 78 -1.59 -12.43 1.93
N ARG A 79 -2.38 -12.72 0.89
CA ARG A 79 -3.44 -13.73 0.94
C ARG A 79 -3.05 -14.90 0.09
N THR A 80 -2.97 -16.10 0.69
CA THR A 80 -2.56 -17.34 0.02
C THR A 80 -3.76 -18.19 -0.36
N PHE A 81 -3.72 -18.75 -1.58
CA PHE A 81 -4.71 -19.66 -2.12
C PHE A 81 -4.06 -21.03 -2.35
N LEU A 82 -4.68 -22.06 -1.76
CA LEU A 82 -4.22 -23.45 -1.83
C LEU A 82 -5.36 -24.35 -2.36
N PRO A 83 -5.04 -25.52 -2.89
CA PRO A 83 -6.04 -26.54 -3.19
C PRO A 83 -6.84 -26.94 -1.94
N LYS A 84 -8.17 -27.05 -2.06
CA LYS A 84 -9.07 -27.48 -0.99
C LYS A 84 -9.66 -28.86 -1.33
N ASN A 85 -9.74 -29.74 -0.34
CA ASN A 85 -10.28 -31.11 -0.53
C ASN A 85 -11.74 -31.24 -0.02
N ASN A 86 -12.47 -30.14 0.10
CA ASN A 86 -13.81 -30.11 0.68
C ASN A 86 -14.96 -29.98 -0.33
N GLY A 87 -14.68 -30.22 -1.62
CA GLY A 87 -15.65 -30.08 -2.71
C GLY A 87 -15.95 -28.63 -3.13
N GLN A 88 -15.30 -27.64 -2.54
CA GLN A 88 -15.37 -26.25 -3.02
C GLN A 88 -14.39 -26.05 -4.18
N MET A 89 -14.79 -25.18 -5.14
CA MET A 89 -13.89 -24.77 -6.21
C MET A 89 -12.67 -24.09 -5.61
N SER A 90 -11.50 -24.49 -6.04
CA SER A 90 -10.21 -24.01 -5.52
C SER A 90 -9.11 -24.16 -6.56
N LEU A 91 -7.88 -23.84 -6.20
CA LEU A 91 -6.72 -24.07 -7.04
C LEU A 91 -6.58 -25.55 -7.40
N ALA A 92 -6.32 -25.87 -8.68
CA ALA A 92 -6.25 -27.23 -9.19
C ALA A 92 -4.99 -28.00 -8.75
N ASP A 93 -3.86 -27.32 -8.55
CA ASP A 93 -2.60 -27.86 -8.06
C ASP A 93 -1.81 -26.79 -7.32
N ARG A 94 -0.98 -27.18 -6.33
CA ARG A 94 -0.16 -26.25 -5.55
C ARG A 94 0.89 -25.53 -6.38
N ARG A 95 1.43 -26.16 -7.41
CA ARG A 95 2.54 -25.64 -8.20
C ARG A 95 2.01 -24.79 -9.35
N VAL A 96 1.90 -23.51 -9.12
CA VAL A 96 1.41 -22.54 -10.11
C VAL A 96 2.52 -22.14 -11.06
N LYS A 97 2.22 -22.07 -12.38
CA LYS A 97 3.16 -21.66 -13.43
C LYS A 97 2.93 -20.20 -13.85
N HIS A 98 1.87 -19.94 -14.57
CA HIS A 98 1.57 -18.65 -15.20
C HIS A 98 0.16 -18.18 -14.88
N LEU A 99 -0.04 -16.87 -14.99
CA LEU A 99 -1.28 -16.16 -14.73
C LEU A 99 -1.66 -15.34 -15.96
N TYR A 100 -2.95 -15.36 -16.33
CA TYR A 100 -3.47 -14.63 -17.49
C TYR A 100 -4.81 -13.99 -17.11
N GLU A 101 -4.89 -12.66 -17.15
CA GLU A 101 -6.16 -11.95 -16.94
C GLU A 101 -6.87 -11.76 -18.28
N ASP A 102 -8.18 -12.05 -18.33
CA ASP A 102 -8.99 -11.81 -19.51
C ASP A 102 -9.78 -10.47 -19.41
N ALA A 103 -10.39 -10.07 -20.53
CA ALA A 103 -11.15 -8.83 -20.61
C ALA A 103 -12.41 -8.79 -19.72
N ASN A 104 -12.88 -9.94 -19.23
CA ASN A 104 -14.05 -10.06 -18.36
C ASN A 104 -13.69 -9.92 -16.87
N GLY A 105 -12.39 -9.92 -16.53
CA GLY A 105 -11.87 -9.88 -15.17
C GLY A 105 -11.78 -11.26 -14.52
N PHE A 106 -11.55 -12.30 -15.31
CA PHE A 106 -11.17 -13.61 -14.82
C PHE A 106 -9.66 -13.81 -14.91
N LEU A 107 -9.08 -14.31 -13.81
CA LEU A 107 -7.68 -14.71 -13.76
C LEU A 107 -7.56 -16.20 -14.02
N TRP A 108 -6.96 -16.56 -15.16
CA TRP A 108 -6.67 -17.92 -15.55
C TRP A 108 -5.32 -18.35 -15.01
N ILE A 109 -5.29 -19.44 -14.27
CA ILE A 109 -4.15 -19.90 -13.49
C ILE A 109 -3.72 -21.25 -14.04
N SER A 110 -2.54 -21.31 -14.65
CA SER A 110 -1.95 -22.58 -15.11
C SER A 110 -1.10 -23.23 -14.05
N THR A 111 -1.10 -24.54 -13.95
CA THR A 111 -0.35 -25.29 -12.96
C THR A 111 0.67 -26.24 -13.60
N SER A 112 1.58 -26.80 -12.80
CA SER A 112 2.59 -27.76 -13.27
C SER A 112 2.00 -29.13 -13.66
N ALA A 113 0.76 -29.40 -13.28
CA ALA A 113 0.01 -30.58 -13.68
C ALA A 113 -0.75 -30.39 -15.01
N ASP A 114 -0.48 -29.32 -15.75
CA ASP A 114 -1.17 -28.90 -16.96
C ASP A 114 -2.69 -28.76 -16.78
N ARG A 115 -3.09 -28.30 -15.57
CA ARG A 115 -4.47 -27.99 -15.22
C ARG A 115 -4.65 -26.48 -15.09
N PHE A 116 -5.84 -26.02 -15.41
CA PHE A 116 -6.22 -24.62 -15.25
C PHE A 116 -7.23 -24.45 -14.13
N SER A 117 -7.12 -23.33 -13.41
CA SER A 117 -8.15 -22.82 -12.53
C SER A 117 -8.56 -21.44 -13.01
N CYS A 118 -9.81 -21.07 -12.79
CA CYS A 118 -10.33 -19.76 -13.12
C CYS A 118 -10.77 -19.05 -11.83
N TYR A 119 -10.31 -17.82 -11.64
CA TYR A 119 -10.64 -17.00 -10.48
C TYR A 119 -11.36 -15.75 -10.94
N ASP A 120 -12.55 -15.49 -10.39
CA ASP A 120 -13.30 -14.27 -10.63
C ASP A 120 -12.77 -13.15 -9.71
N LEU A 121 -12.05 -12.19 -10.30
CA LEU A 121 -11.46 -11.06 -9.55
C LEU A 121 -12.52 -10.16 -8.91
N LYS A 122 -13.72 -10.07 -9.51
CA LYS A 122 -14.82 -9.25 -8.97
C LYS A 122 -15.51 -9.95 -7.81
N ARG A 123 -15.80 -11.24 -7.94
CA ARG A 123 -16.43 -12.05 -6.90
C ARG A 123 -15.47 -12.54 -5.84
N ASP A 124 -14.16 -12.46 -6.08
CA ASP A 124 -13.11 -12.90 -5.15
C ASP A 124 -13.17 -14.41 -4.84
N CYS A 125 -13.51 -15.22 -5.82
CA CYS A 125 -13.70 -16.67 -5.67
C CYS A 125 -13.29 -17.45 -6.91
N PHE A 126 -12.98 -18.75 -6.74
CA PHE A 126 -12.78 -19.67 -7.83
C PHE A 126 -14.12 -20.05 -8.47
N VAL A 127 -14.13 -20.17 -9.79
CA VAL A 127 -15.34 -20.47 -10.58
C VAL A 127 -15.16 -21.71 -11.44
N ASP A 128 -16.25 -22.48 -11.62
CA ASP A 128 -16.30 -23.59 -12.55
C ASP A 128 -16.57 -23.08 -13.96
N PHE A 129 -15.55 -23.18 -14.81
CA PHE A 129 -15.63 -22.83 -16.23
C PHE A 129 -15.95 -24.03 -17.13
N THR A 130 -15.95 -25.25 -16.57
CA THR A 130 -16.19 -26.49 -17.30
C THR A 130 -17.66 -26.88 -17.32
N GLY A 131 -18.42 -26.53 -16.31
CA GLY A 131 -19.79 -26.94 -16.06
C GLY A 131 -19.94 -28.40 -15.55
N CYS A 132 -18.83 -29.06 -15.24
CA CYS A 132 -18.81 -30.48 -14.82
C CYS A 132 -18.33 -30.67 -13.37
N GLY A 133 -17.84 -29.63 -12.71
CA GLY A 133 -17.39 -29.67 -11.31
C GLY A 133 -16.05 -30.40 -11.07
N GLU A 134 -15.43 -31.02 -12.10
CA GLU A 134 -14.17 -31.74 -11.97
C GLU A 134 -13.13 -31.24 -12.99
N HIS A 135 -11.88 -31.05 -12.53
CA HIS A 135 -10.76 -30.65 -13.35
C HIS A 135 -10.00 -31.87 -13.91
N GLU A 136 -10.64 -32.67 -14.74
CA GLU A 136 -9.98 -33.85 -15.33
C GLU A 136 -9.13 -33.52 -16.55
N ASP A 137 -9.32 -32.36 -17.18
CA ASP A 137 -8.66 -32.02 -18.44
C ASP A 137 -7.24 -31.44 -18.20
N HIS A 138 -6.28 -31.95 -18.96
CA HIS A 138 -4.87 -31.58 -18.91
C HIS A 138 -4.47 -30.78 -20.17
N TYR A 139 -4.64 -29.44 -20.13
CA TYR A 139 -4.19 -28.56 -21.21
C TYR A 139 -2.89 -27.84 -20.81
N GLY A 140 -1.87 -27.93 -21.66
CA GLY A 140 -0.57 -27.31 -21.39
C GLY A 140 -0.52 -25.81 -21.70
N TYR A 141 -1.41 -25.32 -22.56
CA TYR A 141 -1.37 -23.98 -23.12
C TYR A 141 -2.73 -23.29 -23.09
N ILE A 142 -2.68 -21.94 -23.12
CA ILE A 142 -3.85 -21.07 -23.15
C ILE A 142 -3.65 -19.98 -24.20
N THR A 143 -4.72 -19.63 -24.89
CA THR A 143 -4.80 -18.44 -25.74
C THR A 143 -5.98 -17.61 -25.28
N VAL A 144 -5.69 -16.45 -24.68
CA VAL A 144 -6.71 -15.50 -24.22
C VAL A 144 -7.01 -14.53 -25.35
N LEU A 145 -8.28 -14.49 -25.77
CA LEU A 145 -8.80 -13.58 -26.79
C LEU A 145 -9.82 -12.63 -26.16
N PRO A 146 -10.16 -11.51 -26.79
CA PRO A 146 -11.08 -10.53 -26.21
C PRO A 146 -12.47 -11.08 -25.87
N ASP A 147 -12.95 -12.08 -26.59
CA ASP A 147 -14.31 -12.67 -26.52
C ASP A 147 -14.33 -14.15 -26.14
N ALA A 148 -13.16 -14.79 -26.01
CA ALA A 148 -13.06 -16.22 -25.73
C ALA A 148 -11.69 -16.62 -25.17
N VAL A 149 -11.68 -17.71 -24.44
CA VAL A 149 -10.44 -18.35 -24.00
C VAL A 149 -10.34 -19.74 -24.61
N TRP A 150 -9.17 -20.07 -25.14
CA TRP A 150 -8.88 -21.39 -25.68
C TRP A 150 -7.83 -22.09 -24.83
N LEU A 151 -8.17 -23.25 -24.28
CA LEU A 151 -7.22 -24.16 -23.66
C LEU A 151 -6.86 -25.24 -24.69
N TRP A 152 -5.57 -25.56 -24.83
CA TRP A 152 -5.10 -26.52 -25.83
C TRP A 152 -3.81 -27.20 -25.40
N GLY A 153 -3.49 -28.32 -26.04
CA GLY A 153 -2.28 -29.07 -25.72
C GLY A 153 -2.10 -30.32 -26.57
N ARG A 154 -1.05 -31.05 -26.28
CA ARG A 154 -0.75 -32.29 -26.96
C ARG A 154 -1.56 -33.44 -26.34
N GLY A 155 -2.30 -34.22 -27.18
CA GLY A 155 -3.06 -35.36 -26.75
C GLY A 155 -4.42 -35.10 -26.11
N GLN A 156 -4.87 -33.82 -26.05
CA GLN A 156 -6.15 -33.46 -25.43
C GLN A 156 -7.08 -32.66 -26.36
N GLY A 157 -6.60 -32.30 -27.56
CA GLY A 157 -7.35 -31.41 -28.45
C GLY A 157 -7.36 -29.96 -27.93
N CYS A 158 -8.50 -29.30 -28.06
CA CYS A 158 -8.67 -27.94 -27.54
C CYS A 158 -10.08 -27.69 -26.97
N ARG A 159 -10.19 -26.76 -26.05
CA ARG A 159 -11.44 -26.35 -25.41
C ARG A 159 -11.65 -24.86 -25.64
N LEU A 160 -12.78 -24.49 -26.20
CA LEU A 160 -13.27 -23.12 -26.29
C LEU A 160 -14.11 -22.81 -25.05
N ILE A 161 -13.83 -21.68 -24.41
CA ILE A 161 -14.56 -21.18 -23.27
C ILE A 161 -15.02 -19.75 -23.58
N GLN A 162 -16.32 -19.50 -23.47
CA GLN A 162 -16.92 -18.20 -23.68
C GLN A 162 -17.72 -17.82 -22.44
N TYR A 163 -17.70 -16.54 -22.09
CA TYR A 163 -18.48 -16.00 -20.99
C TYR A 163 -19.54 -15.05 -21.53
N GLY A 164 -20.79 -15.29 -21.19
CA GLY A 164 -21.93 -14.46 -21.59
C GLY A 164 -23.12 -14.72 -20.67
N ASP A 165 -23.97 -13.72 -20.49
CA ASP A 165 -25.17 -13.76 -19.62
C ASP A 165 -24.90 -14.29 -18.22
N GLY A 166 -23.71 -14.00 -17.66
CA GLY A 166 -23.31 -14.42 -16.33
C GLY A 166 -22.91 -15.90 -16.20
N LYS A 167 -22.70 -16.61 -17.32
CA LYS A 167 -22.38 -18.04 -17.34
C LYS A 167 -21.25 -18.36 -18.31
N PHE A 168 -20.50 -19.42 -18.01
CA PHE A 168 -19.55 -20.01 -18.91
C PHE A 168 -20.25 -21.00 -19.85
N ALA A 169 -19.92 -20.89 -21.13
CA ALA A 169 -20.22 -21.88 -22.15
C ALA A 169 -18.91 -22.51 -22.58
N SER A 170 -18.84 -23.85 -22.55
CA SER A 170 -17.63 -24.62 -22.86
C SER A 170 -17.88 -25.61 -23.98
N LYS A 171 -16.96 -25.67 -24.95
CA LYS A 171 -17.03 -26.62 -26.06
C LYS A 171 -15.67 -27.27 -26.30
N VAL A 172 -15.63 -28.59 -26.28
CA VAL A 172 -14.42 -29.39 -26.53
C VAL A 172 -14.35 -29.80 -27.99
N PHE A 173 -13.15 -29.77 -28.57
CA PHE A 173 -12.85 -30.25 -29.90
C PHE A 173 -11.72 -31.29 -29.80
N ASN A 174 -12.00 -32.51 -30.24
CA ASN A 174 -11.10 -33.64 -30.14
C ASN A 174 -11.22 -34.58 -31.35
N ALA A 175 -10.32 -35.55 -31.43
CA ALA A 175 -10.33 -36.54 -32.46
C ALA A 175 -11.37 -37.64 -32.20
N LYS A 176 -11.68 -37.93 -30.93
CA LYS A 176 -12.64 -38.97 -30.55
C LYS A 176 -14.06 -38.65 -31.06
N ASP A 177 -14.44 -37.38 -30.99
CA ASP A 177 -15.74 -36.94 -31.48
C ASP A 177 -15.74 -36.54 -32.95
N GLY A 178 -14.62 -36.82 -33.68
CA GLY A 178 -14.48 -36.62 -35.11
C GLY A 178 -14.38 -35.17 -35.57
N GLN A 179 -14.20 -34.24 -34.64
CA GLN A 179 -14.12 -32.82 -34.96
C GLN A 179 -12.70 -32.40 -35.37
N LEU A 180 -11.67 -33.06 -34.83
CA LEU A 180 -10.29 -32.95 -35.24
C LEU A 180 -9.80 -34.30 -35.78
N GLN A 181 -8.71 -34.34 -36.56
CA GLN A 181 -8.05 -35.57 -36.97
C GLN A 181 -6.96 -36.03 -35.99
N SER A 182 -6.56 -35.13 -35.07
CA SER A 182 -5.59 -35.40 -34.04
C SER A 182 -5.83 -34.47 -32.83
N ASP A 183 -5.55 -35.03 -31.65
CA ASP A 183 -5.60 -34.31 -30.40
C ASP A 183 -4.29 -33.53 -30.11
N ASN A 184 -3.29 -33.63 -31.00
CA ASN A 184 -2.02 -32.89 -30.85
C ASN A 184 -2.12 -31.50 -31.46
N VAL A 185 -2.68 -30.55 -30.70
CA VAL A 185 -2.76 -29.14 -31.09
C VAL A 185 -1.39 -28.48 -30.88
N GLN A 186 -0.89 -27.80 -31.91
CA GLN A 186 0.42 -27.15 -31.93
C GLN A 186 0.34 -25.64 -31.71
N PHE A 187 -0.77 -25.04 -32.14
CA PHE A 187 -1.06 -23.61 -31.88
C PHE A 187 -2.57 -23.33 -32.02
N VAL A 188 -2.98 -22.28 -31.34
CA VAL A 188 -4.25 -21.57 -31.53
C VAL A 188 -3.95 -20.11 -31.75
N LEU A 189 -4.37 -19.55 -32.90
CA LEU A 189 -4.07 -18.17 -33.30
C LEU A 189 -5.31 -17.46 -33.83
N GLN A 190 -5.60 -16.26 -33.35
CA GLN A 190 -6.62 -15.39 -33.97
C GLN A 190 -5.95 -14.48 -35.01
N ASP A 191 -6.57 -14.40 -36.18
CA ASP A 191 -6.10 -13.55 -37.27
C ASP A 191 -6.75 -12.16 -37.26
N SER A 192 -6.29 -11.29 -38.12
CA SER A 192 -6.82 -9.91 -38.27
C SER A 192 -8.29 -9.84 -38.69
N ALA A 193 -8.84 -10.95 -39.21
CA ALA A 193 -10.27 -11.08 -39.56
C ALA A 193 -11.10 -11.73 -38.44
N ARG A 194 -10.54 -11.85 -37.22
CA ARG A 194 -11.13 -12.50 -36.03
C ARG A 194 -11.43 -13.99 -36.19
N ARG A 195 -10.84 -14.65 -37.20
CA ARG A 195 -10.92 -16.11 -37.34
C ARG A 195 -9.91 -16.74 -36.38
N VAL A 196 -10.28 -17.85 -35.74
CA VAL A 196 -9.34 -18.59 -34.90
C VAL A 196 -8.86 -19.81 -35.66
N TRP A 197 -7.56 -19.89 -35.87
CA TRP A 197 -6.90 -21.00 -36.55
C TRP A 197 -6.33 -21.97 -35.52
N ILE A 198 -6.61 -23.25 -35.73
CA ILE A 198 -6.16 -24.35 -34.87
C ILE A 198 -5.29 -25.25 -35.74
N GLY A 199 -4.00 -25.27 -35.49
CA GLY A 199 -3.03 -26.14 -36.16
C GLY A 199 -2.77 -27.40 -35.36
N THR A 200 -2.83 -28.55 -36.03
CA THR A 200 -2.55 -29.85 -35.45
C THR A 200 -1.45 -30.56 -36.24
N ASP A 201 -0.91 -31.64 -35.71
CA ASP A 201 0.01 -32.51 -36.43
C ASP A 201 -0.67 -33.28 -37.60
N LYS A 202 -2.00 -33.18 -37.76
CA LYS A 202 -2.77 -33.83 -38.85
C LYS A 202 -3.85 -32.90 -39.42
N GLY A 203 -3.53 -31.65 -39.62
CA GLY A 203 -4.46 -30.71 -40.29
C GLY A 203 -4.54 -29.32 -39.69
N LEU A 204 -5.19 -28.44 -40.43
CA LEU A 204 -5.49 -27.05 -40.07
C LEU A 204 -6.99 -26.81 -40.06
N TYR A 205 -7.45 -26.18 -39.00
CA TYR A 205 -8.87 -25.90 -38.81
C TYR A 205 -9.08 -24.41 -38.59
N CYS A 206 -10.23 -23.91 -39.03
CA CYS A 206 -10.65 -22.52 -38.85
C CYS A 206 -11.97 -22.48 -38.09
N TRP A 207 -11.98 -21.81 -36.96
CA TRP A 207 -13.20 -21.48 -36.20
C TRP A 207 -13.70 -20.13 -36.63
N LYS A 208 -14.89 -20.06 -37.16
CA LYS A 208 -15.56 -18.86 -37.60
C LYS A 208 -17.08 -19.04 -37.52
N ASP A 209 -17.81 -17.98 -37.17
CA ASP A 209 -19.28 -17.96 -37.10
C ASP A 209 -19.86 -19.15 -36.31
N ASN A 210 -19.27 -19.49 -35.17
CA ASN A 210 -19.62 -20.62 -34.30
C ASN A 210 -19.48 -22.02 -34.96
N ALA A 211 -18.74 -22.13 -36.04
CA ALA A 211 -18.49 -23.38 -36.74
C ALA A 211 -17.00 -23.65 -36.91
N LEU A 212 -16.60 -24.91 -36.69
CA LEU A 212 -15.26 -25.39 -36.98
C LEU A 212 -15.22 -25.99 -38.40
N GLN A 213 -14.38 -25.43 -39.25
CA GLN A 213 -14.17 -25.90 -40.62
C GLN A 213 -12.75 -26.44 -40.79
N CYS A 214 -12.61 -27.59 -41.46
CA CYS A 214 -11.30 -28.09 -41.80
C CYS A 214 -10.81 -27.40 -43.07
N ALA A 215 -9.68 -26.69 -42.97
CA ALA A 215 -9.04 -25.99 -44.06
C ALA A 215 -8.03 -26.84 -44.82
N ASP A 216 -7.33 -27.77 -44.12
CA ASP A 216 -6.37 -28.67 -44.69
C ASP A 216 -6.35 -29.98 -43.89
N LYS A 217 -6.36 -31.14 -44.57
CA LYS A 217 -6.32 -32.48 -43.97
C LYS A 217 -5.03 -33.22 -44.21
N SER A 218 -4.14 -32.67 -45.02
CA SER A 218 -3.02 -33.38 -45.58
C SER A 218 -1.68 -33.04 -44.98
N HIS A 219 -1.56 -31.92 -44.29
CA HIS A 219 -0.31 -31.40 -43.73
C HIS A 219 -0.33 -31.32 -42.22
N SER A 220 0.86 -31.46 -41.66
CA SER A 220 1.12 -31.18 -40.24
C SER A 220 1.58 -29.73 -40.08
N PHE A 221 0.92 -28.97 -39.24
CA PHE A 221 1.19 -27.55 -39.04
C PHE A 221 1.87 -27.30 -37.68
N GLN A 222 2.99 -26.55 -37.70
CA GLN A 222 3.76 -26.31 -36.49
C GLN A 222 3.58 -24.91 -35.93
N ARG A 223 3.53 -23.88 -36.79
CA ARG A 223 3.48 -22.46 -36.37
C ARG A 223 2.59 -21.66 -37.33
N ALA A 224 2.10 -20.56 -36.77
CA ALA A 224 1.35 -19.57 -37.54
C ALA A 224 1.73 -18.16 -37.11
N CYS A 225 1.62 -17.19 -38.03
CA CYS A 225 1.81 -15.80 -37.78
C CYS A 225 0.75 -14.97 -38.53
N SER A 226 0.11 -14.02 -37.87
CA SER A 226 -0.91 -13.18 -38.49
C SER A 226 -0.34 -11.83 -38.83
N PHE A 227 -0.56 -11.42 -40.09
CA PHE A 227 -0.24 -10.11 -40.62
C PHE A 227 -1.49 -9.35 -41.04
N LYS A 228 -1.37 -8.09 -41.32
CA LYS A 228 -2.50 -7.27 -41.79
C LYS A 228 -3.02 -7.81 -43.11
N GLY A 229 -4.15 -8.54 -43.08
CA GLY A 229 -4.82 -9.11 -44.25
C GLY A 229 -4.31 -10.45 -44.74
N LYS A 230 -3.29 -11.07 -44.10
CA LYS A 230 -2.76 -12.39 -44.44
C LYS A 230 -2.42 -13.15 -43.17
N THR A 231 -2.68 -14.46 -43.15
CA THR A 231 -2.21 -15.36 -42.09
C THR A 231 -1.29 -16.39 -42.71
N CYS A 232 -0.11 -16.58 -42.18
CA CYS A 232 0.91 -17.48 -42.67
C CYS A 232 1.07 -18.67 -41.73
N PHE A 233 1.28 -19.83 -42.29
CA PHE A 233 1.45 -21.12 -41.59
C PHE A 233 2.69 -21.83 -42.08
N ILE A 234 3.40 -22.51 -41.19
CA ILE A 234 4.53 -23.39 -41.54
C ILE A 234 4.14 -24.82 -41.24
N THR A 235 4.35 -25.69 -42.22
CA THR A 235 4.22 -27.14 -42.06
C THR A 235 5.51 -27.79 -41.58
N VAL A 236 5.42 -28.99 -41.07
CA VAL A 236 6.61 -29.80 -40.68
C VAL A 236 7.58 -30.01 -41.86
N ASP A 237 7.06 -30.07 -43.08
CA ASP A 237 7.86 -30.26 -44.31
C ASP A 237 8.46 -28.92 -44.83
N GLY A 238 8.35 -27.85 -44.03
CA GLY A 238 8.92 -26.52 -44.33
C GLY A 238 8.11 -25.73 -45.39
N GLU A 239 6.90 -26.13 -45.74
CA GLU A 239 6.04 -25.35 -46.63
C GLU A 239 5.44 -24.15 -45.87
N ILE A 240 5.56 -22.97 -46.46
CA ILE A 240 4.91 -21.77 -46.02
C ILE A 240 3.62 -21.58 -46.82
N ARG A 241 2.49 -21.73 -46.11
CA ARG A 241 1.16 -21.58 -46.67
C ARG A 241 0.51 -20.30 -46.17
N THR A 242 -0.21 -19.59 -46.99
CA THR A 242 -0.89 -18.36 -46.67
C THR A 242 -2.40 -18.49 -46.79
N ALA A 243 -3.16 -17.99 -45.86
CA ALA A 243 -4.60 -17.79 -45.96
C ALA A 243 -4.94 -16.38 -46.42
N ASP A 244 -5.78 -16.30 -47.45
CA ASP A 244 -6.34 -15.01 -47.92
C ASP A 244 -7.47 -14.49 -46.98
N LYS A 245 -8.07 -13.36 -47.35
CA LYS A 245 -9.17 -12.78 -46.59
C LYS A 245 -10.40 -13.67 -46.49
N GLU A 246 -10.59 -14.56 -47.45
CA GLU A 246 -11.68 -15.54 -47.52
C GLU A 246 -11.34 -16.84 -46.76
N GLY A 247 -10.07 -17.01 -46.34
CA GLY A 247 -9.58 -18.21 -45.62
C GLY A 247 -9.09 -19.34 -46.54
N ARG A 248 -8.91 -19.07 -47.84
CA ARG A 248 -8.39 -20.09 -48.79
C ARG A 248 -6.87 -20.17 -48.65
N LEU A 249 -6.38 -21.42 -48.52
CA LEU A 249 -4.96 -21.68 -48.38
C LEU A 249 -4.28 -21.77 -49.76
N SER A 250 -3.10 -21.21 -49.85
CA SER A 250 -2.20 -21.31 -51.00
C SER A 250 -0.77 -21.56 -50.54
N LEU A 251 0.00 -22.36 -51.32
CA LEU A 251 1.44 -22.49 -51.10
C LEU A 251 2.12 -21.18 -51.55
N ALA A 252 2.89 -20.58 -50.65
CA ALA A 252 3.58 -19.31 -50.95
C ALA A 252 5.09 -19.51 -51.11
N ALA A 253 5.72 -20.35 -50.32
CA ALA A 253 7.14 -20.65 -50.39
C ALA A 253 7.46 -21.98 -49.71
N LYS A 254 8.71 -22.46 -49.87
CA LYS A 254 9.21 -23.62 -49.15
C LYS A 254 10.61 -23.35 -48.62
N LEU A 255 10.86 -23.66 -47.35
CA LEU A 255 12.20 -23.58 -46.76
C LEU A 255 13.13 -24.59 -47.46
N PRO A 256 14.38 -24.24 -47.75
CA PRO A 256 15.32 -25.15 -48.34
C PRO A 256 15.66 -26.27 -47.36
N ASP A 257 15.74 -27.50 -47.86
CA ASP A 257 16.04 -28.82 -47.21
C ASP A 257 16.23 -28.76 -45.67
N VAL A 258 15.13 -28.66 -44.96
CA VAL A 258 15.13 -28.86 -43.53
C VAL A 258 14.75 -30.29 -43.24
N SER A 259 15.71 -31.14 -43.28
CA SER A 259 15.55 -32.53 -42.88
C SER A 259 15.54 -32.64 -41.36
N TYR A 260 14.44 -32.58 -40.71
CA TYR A 260 14.16 -32.87 -39.29
C TYR A 260 13.34 -31.82 -38.63
N GLY A 261 12.30 -32.24 -37.94
CA GLY A 261 11.27 -31.50 -37.24
C GLY A 261 11.73 -30.14 -36.76
N LEU A 262 11.24 -29.08 -37.40
CA LEU A 262 11.50 -27.73 -37.07
C LEU A 262 10.95 -27.45 -35.66
N ASP A 263 11.77 -27.64 -34.66
CA ASP A 263 11.53 -26.98 -33.37
C ASP A 263 11.72 -25.48 -33.60
N LEU A 264 10.68 -24.84 -34.12
CA LEU A 264 10.65 -23.40 -34.35
C LEU A 264 10.27 -22.68 -33.04
N PRO A 265 11.22 -22.08 -32.38
CA PRO A 265 10.98 -21.61 -31.02
C PRO A 265 10.13 -20.34 -30.90
N GLY A 266 9.76 -19.65 -31.97
CA GLY A 266 8.96 -18.43 -31.86
C GLY A 266 8.65 -17.75 -33.18
N ASN A 267 7.79 -16.75 -33.15
CA ASN A 267 7.43 -15.93 -34.28
C ASN A 267 7.97 -14.51 -34.09
N LEU A 268 8.80 -14.03 -34.99
CA LEU A 268 9.26 -12.66 -35.05
C LEU A 268 8.72 -12.02 -36.33
N ALA A 269 7.91 -10.99 -36.19
CA ALA A 269 7.32 -10.25 -37.29
C ALA A 269 7.78 -8.79 -37.26
N VAL A 270 8.43 -8.32 -38.32
CA VAL A 270 8.86 -6.92 -38.46
C VAL A 270 8.24 -6.36 -39.73
N GLY A 271 7.25 -5.50 -39.59
CA GLY A 271 6.48 -4.97 -40.73
C GLY A 271 5.74 -6.08 -41.47
N SER A 272 6.01 -6.27 -42.81
CA SER A 272 5.49 -7.36 -43.62
C SER A 272 6.34 -8.66 -43.60
N GLN A 273 7.44 -8.67 -42.86
CA GLN A 273 8.43 -9.72 -42.87
C GLN A 273 8.26 -10.66 -41.68
N TRP A 274 8.18 -11.94 -41.93
CA TRP A 274 8.23 -13.02 -40.96
C TRP A 274 9.64 -13.59 -40.89
N VAL A 275 10.29 -13.48 -39.73
CA VAL A 275 11.61 -14.08 -39.50
C VAL A 275 11.43 -15.47 -38.90
N ILE A 276 11.98 -16.45 -39.56
CA ILE A 276 11.87 -17.86 -39.20
C ILE A 276 13.26 -18.34 -38.79
N PHE A 277 13.42 -18.75 -37.53
CA PHE A 277 14.67 -19.31 -37.00
C PHE A 277 14.67 -20.82 -37.13
N THR A 278 15.78 -21.34 -37.67
CA THR A 278 16.02 -22.80 -37.78
C THR A 278 17.33 -23.15 -37.06
N SER A 279 17.64 -24.40 -36.87
CA SER A 279 18.89 -24.88 -36.26
C SER A 279 20.14 -24.42 -37.02
N GLU A 280 20.05 -24.20 -38.32
CA GLU A 280 21.18 -23.89 -39.19
C GLU A 280 21.30 -22.41 -39.54
N GLY A 281 20.25 -21.63 -39.29
CA GLY A 281 20.22 -20.20 -39.63
C GLY A 281 18.82 -19.65 -39.53
N SER A 282 18.59 -18.51 -40.13
CA SER A 282 17.26 -17.89 -40.18
C SER A 282 16.91 -17.38 -41.57
N PHE A 283 15.62 -17.35 -41.85
CA PHE A 283 15.04 -16.94 -43.12
C PHE A 283 14.03 -15.83 -42.89
N VAL A 284 13.88 -14.96 -43.88
CA VAL A 284 12.85 -13.91 -43.91
C VAL A 284 11.86 -14.26 -45.03
N PHE A 285 10.60 -14.44 -44.65
CA PHE A 285 9.49 -14.52 -45.57
C PHE A 285 8.78 -13.16 -45.64
N ASP A 286 8.77 -12.54 -46.80
CA ASP A 286 8.07 -11.29 -47.04
C ASP A 286 6.63 -11.62 -47.49
N THR A 287 5.65 -11.19 -46.73
CA THR A 287 4.24 -11.51 -46.95
C THR A 287 3.60 -10.74 -48.12
N GLU A 288 4.18 -9.62 -48.56
CA GLU A 288 3.67 -8.84 -49.67
C GLU A 288 4.14 -9.45 -51.01
N SER A 289 5.44 -9.76 -51.09
CA SER A 289 6.03 -10.33 -52.32
C SER A 289 5.93 -11.87 -52.40
N ASN A 290 5.61 -12.56 -51.27
CA ASN A 290 5.70 -14.00 -51.12
C ASN A 290 7.12 -14.57 -51.36
N MET A 291 8.15 -13.76 -51.12
CA MET A 291 9.53 -14.15 -51.32
C MET A 291 10.17 -14.63 -50.02
N LEU A 292 10.82 -15.77 -50.09
CA LEU A 292 11.65 -16.33 -49.03
C LEU A 292 13.11 -16.08 -49.37
N ARG A 293 13.87 -15.53 -48.41
CA ARG A 293 15.32 -15.27 -48.54
C ARG A 293 16.02 -15.57 -47.21
N PRO A 294 17.36 -15.84 -47.25
CA PRO A 294 18.14 -15.91 -46.04
C PRO A 294 18.05 -14.55 -45.29
N SER A 295 18.03 -14.61 -43.96
CA SER A 295 18.01 -13.41 -43.13
C SER A 295 19.27 -12.57 -43.32
N PRO A 296 19.20 -11.24 -43.20
CA PRO A 296 20.37 -10.39 -43.03
C PRO A 296 21.28 -10.93 -41.91
N PRO A 297 22.61 -10.63 -41.95
CA PRO A 297 23.55 -11.16 -40.96
C PRO A 297 23.19 -10.83 -39.52
N GLU A 298 22.59 -9.68 -39.28
CA GLU A 298 22.14 -9.22 -37.97
C GLU A 298 20.93 -10.01 -37.42
N TRP A 299 20.13 -10.66 -38.28
CA TRP A 299 19.00 -11.50 -37.90
C TRP A 299 19.31 -12.99 -38.07
N ASN A 300 20.49 -13.34 -38.53
CA ASN A 300 20.90 -14.72 -38.66
C ASN A 300 21.32 -15.35 -37.34
N ILE A 301 20.36 -15.83 -36.59
CA ILE A 301 20.52 -16.39 -35.24
C ILE A 301 20.11 -17.87 -35.24
N PRO A 302 21.06 -18.81 -35.47
CA PRO A 302 20.76 -20.25 -35.49
C PRO A 302 20.21 -20.71 -34.11
N GLY A 303 19.09 -21.45 -34.13
CA GLY A 303 18.45 -21.95 -32.93
C GLY A 303 17.90 -20.86 -32.00
N GLY A 304 17.54 -19.69 -32.56
CA GLY A 304 17.03 -18.59 -31.77
C GLY A 304 15.63 -18.85 -31.21
N GLU A 305 15.48 -18.69 -29.90
CA GLU A 305 14.19 -18.69 -29.19
C GLU A 305 13.69 -17.28 -29.01
N VAL A 306 12.45 -17.03 -29.42
CA VAL A 306 11.87 -15.68 -29.46
C VAL A 306 10.90 -15.48 -28.31
N SER A 307 11.01 -14.36 -27.63
CA SER A 307 10.03 -13.85 -26.68
C SER A 307 9.75 -12.38 -26.95
N VAL A 308 8.72 -11.83 -26.31
CA VAL A 308 8.26 -10.45 -26.54
C VAL A 308 8.27 -9.72 -25.22
N ASP A 309 8.76 -8.50 -25.21
CA ASP A 309 8.69 -7.64 -24.03
C ASP A 309 7.31 -6.99 -23.86
N ASN A 310 7.12 -6.27 -22.77
CA ASN A 310 5.87 -5.55 -22.44
C ASN A 310 5.49 -4.44 -23.43
N ARG A 311 6.39 -4.03 -24.33
CA ARG A 311 6.14 -3.02 -25.39
C ARG A 311 6.04 -3.63 -26.79
N GLY A 312 6.07 -4.97 -26.89
CA GLY A 312 5.96 -5.68 -28.15
C GLY A 312 7.24 -5.71 -28.97
N ASN A 313 8.42 -5.42 -28.40
CA ASN A 313 9.69 -5.67 -29.02
C ASN A 313 10.11 -7.13 -28.79
N TYR A 314 10.96 -7.63 -29.67
CA TYR A 314 11.41 -9.01 -29.61
C TYR A 314 12.77 -9.12 -28.96
N TRP A 315 12.97 -10.16 -28.22
CA TRP A 315 14.27 -10.60 -27.77
C TRP A 315 14.47 -12.07 -28.11
N VAL A 316 15.64 -12.37 -28.65
CA VAL A 316 15.98 -13.69 -29.14
C VAL A 316 17.24 -14.16 -28.44
N HIS A 317 17.19 -15.33 -27.87
CA HIS A 317 18.37 -15.97 -27.27
C HIS A 317 18.66 -17.33 -27.93
N ASN A 318 19.88 -17.78 -27.84
CA ASN A 318 20.28 -19.07 -28.30
C ASN A 318 21.32 -19.68 -27.34
N LYS A 319 21.75 -20.92 -27.60
CA LYS A 319 22.71 -21.66 -26.79
C LYS A 319 24.12 -21.06 -26.74
N THR A 320 24.36 -19.86 -27.31
CA THR A 320 25.66 -19.20 -27.28
C THR A 320 25.83 -18.19 -26.12
N GLY A 321 24.76 -17.99 -25.31
CA GLY A 321 24.74 -17.01 -24.23
C GLY A 321 24.60 -15.55 -24.70
N LYS A 322 24.26 -15.36 -25.98
CA LYS A 322 23.93 -14.03 -26.53
C LYS A 322 22.44 -13.78 -26.46
N LEU A 323 22.10 -12.55 -26.13
CA LEU A 323 20.75 -12.00 -26.20
C LEU A 323 20.71 -10.96 -27.32
N TYR A 324 19.76 -11.10 -28.23
CA TYR A 324 19.50 -10.17 -29.31
C TYR A 324 18.19 -9.43 -29.02
N TYR A 325 18.27 -8.11 -28.88
CA TYR A 325 17.10 -7.26 -28.71
C TYR A 325 16.75 -6.60 -30.04
N ILE A 326 15.53 -6.84 -30.52
CA ILE A 326 15.06 -6.41 -31.87
C ILE A 326 13.83 -5.52 -31.69
N ARG A 327 13.95 -4.25 -32.09
CA ARG A 327 12.82 -3.32 -32.06
C ARG A 327 11.81 -3.66 -33.16
N SER A 328 10.57 -3.95 -32.77
CA SER A 328 9.49 -4.37 -33.68
C SER A 328 9.17 -3.35 -34.77
N GLY A 329 9.27 -2.03 -34.48
CA GLY A 329 8.95 -0.97 -35.44
C GLY A 329 10.04 -0.73 -36.52
N THR A 330 11.32 -0.97 -36.19
CA THR A 330 12.45 -0.64 -37.05
C THR A 330 13.27 -1.86 -37.50
N GLY A 331 13.14 -2.98 -36.81
CA GLY A 331 14.01 -4.15 -37.00
C GLY A 331 15.44 -3.97 -36.49
N ALA A 332 15.76 -2.83 -35.83
CA ALA A 332 17.10 -2.58 -35.32
C ALA A 332 17.48 -3.59 -34.24
N VAL A 333 18.69 -4.16 -34.35
CA VAL A 333 19.19 -5.22 -33.46
C VAL A 333 20.29 -4.69 -32.54
N LYS A 334 20.18 -5.00 -31.27
CA LYS A 334 21.24 -4.84 -30.27
C LYS A 334 21.61 -6.20 -29.71
N VAL A 335 22.90 -6.48 -29.61
CA VAL A 335 23.41 -7.79 -29.18
C VAL A 335 24.14 -7.63 -27.85
N PHE A 336 23.80 -8.48 -26.89
CA PHE A 336 24.42 -8.54 -25.57
C PHE A 336 25.05 -9.90 -25.35
N GLN A 337 26.29 -9.95 -24.81
CA GLN A 337 26.92 -11.16 -24.30
C GLN A 337 26.73 -11.20 -22.78
N LEU A 338 25.64 -11.79 -22.31
CA LEU A 338 25.26 -11.78 -20.90
C LEU A 338 25.80 -12.97 -20.10
N MET A 339 26.08 -14.10 -20.76
CA MET A 339 26.61 -15.29 -20.11
C MET A 339 28.04 -15.57 -20.61
N PRO A 340 28.99 -15.92 -19.71
CA PRO A 340 30.31 -16.38 -20.12
C PRO A 340 30.19 -17.68 -20.93
N ARG A 341 30.93 -17.81 -22.04
CA ARG A 341 30.91 -19.00 -22.89
C ARG A 341 31.19 -20.29 -22.16
N GLU A 342 31.99 -20.26 -21.09
CA GLU A 342 32.37 -21.42 -20.27
C GLU A 342 31.21 -21.97 -19.41
N LYS A 343 30.16 -21.18 -19.19
CA LYS A 343 28.99 -21.55 -18.38
C LYS A 343 27.77 -21.99 -19.20
N VAL A 344 27.77 -21.75 -20.50
CA VAL A 344 26.64 -21.99 -21.39
C VAL A 344 26.30 -23.50 -21.51
N GLY A 345 27.24 -24.43 -21.30
CA GLY A 345 27.00 -25.87 -21.34
C GLY A 345 26.34 -26.49 -20.11
N TYR A 346 26.19 -25.75 -19.00
CA TYR A 346 25.67 -26.27 -17.73
C TYR A 346 24.20 -25.94 -17.46
N ILE A 347 23.60 -25.04 -18.27
CA ILE A 347 22.26 -24.56 -18.04
C ILE A 347 21.40 -24.94 -19.23
N ASP A 348 20.71 -26.06 -19.11
CA ASP A 348 19.71 -26.55 -20.09
C ASP A 348 18.49 -25.60 -20.25
N MET A 349 18.47 -24.51 -19.51
CA MET A 349 17.38 -23.54 -19.46
C MET A 349 17.94 -22.12 -19.30
N GLU A 350 18.51 -21.56 -20.36
CA GLU A 350 18.76 -20.11 -20.41
C GLU A 350 17.41 -19.40 -20.50
N ARG A 351 16.88 -19.02 -19.36
CA ARG A 351 15.67 -18.19 -19.27
C ARG A 351 16.08 -16.75 -19.13
N TYR A 352 15.79 -15.98 -20.14
CA TYR A 352 15.88 -14.53 -20.11
C TYR A 352 14.45 -13.96 -20.07
N HIS A 353 14.25 -12.98 -19.20
CA HIS A 353 13.08 -12.15 -19.26
C HIS A 353 13.52 -10.69 -19.37
N VAL A 354 12.91 -9.97 -20.30
CA VAL A 354 13.25 -8.57 -20.59
C VAL A 354 12.00 -7.72 -20.39
N VAL A 355 12.17 -6.65 -19.61
CA VAL A 355 11.15 -5.60 -19.45
C VAL A 355 11.76 -4.29 -19.94
N HIS A 356 11.05 -3.61 -20.82
CA HIS A 356 11.35 -2.26 -21.22
C HIS A 356 10.53 -1.30 -20.37
N ASP A 357 11.17 -0.68 -19.39
CA ASP A 357 10.45 0.15 -18.39
C ASP A 357 10.02 1.52 -18.96
N SER A 358 9.28 2.25 -18.18
CA SER A 358 8.76 3.58 -18.53
C SER A 358 9.85 4.64 -18.73
N ARG A 359 11.09 4.38 -18.26
CA ARG A 359 12.25 5.29 -18.32
C ARG A 359 13.22 4.98 -19.45
N ASP A 360 12.85 4.11 -20.39
CA ASP A 360 13.70 3.60 -21.49
C ASP A 360 14.92 2.78 -21.02
N ILE A 361 14.75 2.05 -19.91
CA ILE A 361 15.74 1.09 -19.42
C ILE A 361 15.25 -0.32 -19.72
N LEU A 362 16.12 -1.13 -20.32
CA LEU A 362 15.89 -2.58 -20.43
C LEU A 362 16.39 -3.26 -19.16
N TRP A 363 15.49 -3.94 -18.48
CA TRP A 363 15.79 -4.80 -17.34
C TRP A 363 15.81 -6.24 -17.81
N ILE A 364 16.95 -6.91 -17.67
CA ILE A 364 17.18 -8.25 -18.19
C ILE A 364 17.51 -9.17 -17.03
N SER A 365 16.57 -10.04 -16.66
CA SER A 365 16.80 -11.09 -15.68
C SER A 365 17.42 -12.30 -16.33
N THR A 366 18.33 -12.98 -15.62
CA THR A 366 18.98 -14.20 -16.09
C THR A 366 18.88 -15.31 -15.04
N TYR A 367 18.86 -16.54 -15.48
CA TYR A 367 18.92 -17.68 -14.59
C TYR A 367 20.38 -18.09 -14.35
N GLY A 368 20.97 -17.59 -13.25
CA GLY A 368 22.33 -17.94 -12.79
C GLY A 368 23.38 -16.86 -12.96
N ASN A 369 23.11 -15.75 -13.64
CA ASN A 369 24.06 -14.63 -13.78
C ASN A 369 23.52 -13.29 -13.28
N GLY A 370 22.40 -13.27 -12.54
CA GLY A 370 21.85 -12.08 -11.92
C GLY A 370 21.08 -11.18 -12.88
N LEU A 371 21.11 -9.89 -12.63
CA LEU A 371 20.34 -8.84 -13.30
C LEU A 371 21.23 -7.94 -14.13
N PHE A 372 20.78 -7.63 -15.33
CA PHE A 372 21.40 -6.59 -16.16
C PHE A 372 20.41 -5.45 -16.40
N THR A 373 20.91 -4.23 -16.48
CA THR A 373 20.17 -3.07 -16.96
C THR A 373 20.91 -2.45 -18.14
N TYR A 374 20.15 -2.05 -19.16
CA TYR A 374 20.68 -1.35 -20.30
C TYR A 374 19.88 -0.08 -20.56
N ASP A 375 20.51 1.08 -20.40
CA ASP A 375 19.88 2.37 -20.68
C ASP A 375 19.96 2.67 -22.18
N LEU A 376 18.78 2.71 -22.84
CA LEU A 376 18.66 2.96 -24.27
C LEU A 376 19.06 4.37 -24.70
N ARG A 377 19.13 5.31 -23.76
CA ARG A 377 19.50 6.73 -24.00
C ARG A 377 21.00 6.92 -23.93
N THR A 378 21.68 6.22 -23.02
CA THR A 378 23.11 6.40 -22.73
C THR A 378 23.99 5.29 -23.33
N ASP A 379 23.38 4.21 -23.83
CA ASP A 379 24.07 3.02 -24.35
C ASP A 379 24.90 2.29 -23.25
N GLU A 380 24.50 2.44 -21.97
CA GLU A 380 25.22 1.87 -20.83
C GLU A 380 24.63 0.55 -20.38
N LEU A 381 25.46 -0.50 -20.35
CA LEU A 381 25.09 -1.80 -19.79
C LEU A 381 25.70 -1.94 -18.38
N ARG A 382 24.86 -2.27 -17.39
CA ARG A 382 25.26 -2.55 -16.02
C ARG A 382 24.90 -3.97 -15.63
N HIS A 383 25.71 -4.56 -14.76
CA HIS A 383 25.53 -5.92 -14.27
C HIS A 383 25.47 -5.94 -12.74
N PHE A 384 24.41 -6.54 -12.19
CA PHE A 384 24.18 -6.69 -10.77
C PHE A 384 24.16 -8.17 -10.41
N LYS A 385 24.92 -8.53 -9.39
CA LYS A 385 24.98 -9.89 -8.84
C LYS A 385 24.54 -9.87 -7.38
N ALA A 386 23.95 -10.97 -6.95
CA ALA A 386 23.76 -11.24 -5.53
C ALA A 386 25.14 -11.48 -4.93
N ASP A 387 25.47 -10.71 -3.92
CA ASP A 387 26.62 -10.89 -3.05
C ASP A 387 26.16 -11.00 -1.60
N ASP A 388 27.07 -11.33 -0.69
CA ASP A 388 26.76 -11.44 0.74
C ASP A 388 26.57 -10.06 1.41
N SER A 389 26.72 -8.97 0.67
CA SER A 389 26.52 -7.62 1.20
C SER A 389 25.02 -7.29 1.27
N ARG A 390 24.61 -6.61 2.35
CA ARG A 390 23.21 -6.11 2.52
C ARG A 390 22.81 -5.03 1.51
N SER A 391 23.75 -4.56 0.68
CA SER A 391 23.54 -3.55 -0.36
C SER A 391 23.29 -4.14 -1.74
N SER A 392 23.19 -5.46 -1.89
CA SER A 392 22.90 -6.09 -3.18
C SER A 392 21.50 -5.73 -3.68
N LEU A 393 21.37 -5.40 -4.96
CA LEU A 393 20.06 -5.11 -5.60
C LEU A 393 19.17 -6.34 -5.75
N ILE A 394 19.75 -7.53 -5.69
CA ILE A 394 19.06 -8.81 -5.89
C ILE A 394 19.48 -9.81 -4.82
N SER A 395 18.53 -10.61 -4.38
CA SER A 395 18.73 -11.63 -3.36
C SER A 395 19.30 -12.95 -3.92
N SER A 396 19.26 -13.16 -5.24
CA SER A 396 19.72 -14.36 -5.92
C SER A 396 20.17 -14.07 -7.34
N ASN A 397 21.17 -14.82 -7.82
CA ASN A 397 21.57 -14.79 -9.23
C ASN A 397 20.65 -15.66 -10.11
N ALA A 398 19.83 -16.54 -9.52
CA ALA A 398 18.85 -17.40 -10.21
C ALA A 398 17.48 -16.70 -10.25
N LEU A 399 17.33 -15.73 -11.15
CA LEU A 399 16.10 -14.97 -11.35
C LEU A 399 15.14 -15.74 -12.26
N GLN A 400 13.84 -15.75 -11.92
CA GLN A 400 12.80 -16.48 -12.64
C GLN A 400 11.97 -15.60 -13.56
N TYR A 401 11.57 -14.42 -13.08
CA TYR A 401 10.70 -13.51 -13.81
C TYR A 401 10.94 -12.05 -13.40
N ILE A 402 10.60 -11.13 -14.28
CA ILE A 402 10.69 -9.70 -14.06
C ILE A 402 9.42 -9.01 -14.59
N MET A 403 8.93 -8.01 -13.86
CA MET A 403 7.77 -7.21 -14.22
C MET A 403 7.95 -5.76 -13.76
N GLU A 404 7.50 -4.80 -14.56
CA GLU A 404 7.23 -3.43 -14.12
C GLU A 404 5.75 -3.32 -13.74
N ASP A 405 5.45 -2.75 -12.57
CA ASP A 405 4.08 -2.45 -12.17
C ASP A 405 3.64 -1.07 -12.70
N ARG A 406 2.35 -0.74 -12.54
CA ARG A 406 1.81 0.55 -13.00
C ARG A 406 2.38 1.77 -12.30
N SER A 407 3.01 1.57 -11.15
CA SER A 407 3.69 2.63 -10.41
C SER A 407 5.14 2.84 -10.85
N GLY A 408 5.64 2.04 -11.80
CA GLY A 408 7.01 2.07 -12.31
C GLY A 408 8.02 1.35 -11.44
N SER A 409 7.58 0.58 -10.44
CA SER A 409 8.47 -0.29 -9.66
C SER A 409 8.76 -1.58 -10.40
N ILE A 410 9.95 -2.13 -10.19
CA ILE A 410 10.38 -3.38 -10.81
C ILE A 410 10.29 -4.52 -9.79
N TRP A 411 9.66 -5.60 -10.20
CA TRP A 411 9.50 -6.81 -9.41
C TRP A 411 10.33 -7.94 -10.00
N LEU A 412 11.20 -8.53 -9.20
CA LEU A 412 12.06 -9.64 -9.59
C LEU A 412 11.74 -10.85 -8.73
N SER A 413 11.37 -11.94 -9.36
CA SER A 413 11.22 -13.22 -8.66
C SER A 413 12.49 -14.06 -8.76
N SER A 414 12.71 -14.89 -7.74
CA SER A 414 13.83 -15.81 -7.69
C SER A 414 13.38 -17.24 -7.42
N GLU A 415 14.27 -18.18 -7.61
CA GLU A 415 13.97 -19.59 -7.36
C GLU A 415 13.97 -19.97 -5.88
N TYR A 416 14.74 -19.25 -5.02
CA TYR A 416 14.93 -19.66 -3.63
C TYR A 416 14.77 -18.57 -2.59
N THR A 417 14.82 -17.30 -2.98
CA THR A 417 14.93 -16.16 -2.05
C THR A 417 13.75 -15.21 -2.06
N GLY A 418 12.61 -15.64 -2.64
CA GLY A 418 11.40 -14.83 -2.69
C GLY A 418 11.43 -13.81 -3.83
N VAL A 419 10.96 -12.62 -3.56
CA VAL A 419 10.80 -11.53 -4.52
C VAL A 419 11.59 -10.32 -4.07
N SER A 420 12.36 -9.74 -4.99
CA SER A 420 12.99 -8.44 -4.82
C SER A 420 12.12 -7.38 -5.48
N HIS A 421 11.59 -6.48 -4.70
CA HIS A 421 10.80 -5.33 -5.14
C HIS A 421 11.71 -4.11 -5.20
N LEU A 422 11.97 -3.60 -6.41
CA LEU A 422 12.88 -2.50 -6.69
C LEU A 422 12.09 -1.22 -6.93
N LYS A 423 12.14 -0.31 -5.96
CA LYS A 423 11.55 1.02 -6.07
C LYS A 423 12.59 1.95 -6.66
N VAL A 424 12.34 2.51 -7.82
CA VAL A 424 13.26 3.45 -8.44
C VAL A 424 13.12 4.81 -7.79
N VAL A 425 14.21 5.30 -7.19
CA VAL A 425 14.25 6.59 -6.50
C VAL A 425 14.50 7.71 -7.51
N ASN A 426 13.93 8.87 -7.25
CA ASN A 426 13.97 10.07 -8.08
C ASN A 426 15.39 10.37 -8.65
N GLU A 427 15.50 10.59 -9.95
CA GLU A 427 16.76 10.83 -10.67
C GLU A 427 17.46 12.17 -10.27
N GLY A 428 16.72 13.10 -9.64
CA GLY A 428 17.20 14.42 -9.26
C GLY A 428 18.12 14.47 -8.03
N ALA A 429 18.39 13.36 -7.33
CA ALA A 429 19.21 13.35 -6.13
C ALA A 429 20.25 12.24 -6.12
N VAL A 430 21.48 12.57 -5.68
CA VAL A 430 22.60 11.62 -5.58
C VAL A 430 23.15 11.64 -4.16
N GLN A 431 23.38 10.44 -3.57
CA GLN A 431 24.12 10.33 -2.31
C GLN A 431 25.61 10.23 -2.62
N PHE A 432 26.38 11.04 -1.95
CA PHE A 432 27.83 11.12 -2.08
C PHE A 432 28.50 10.77 -0.75
N TYR A 433 29.46 9.86 -0.77
CA TYR A 433 30.18 9.40 0.41
C TYR A 433 31.66 9.68 0.26
N PRO A 434 32.29 10.52 1.15
CA PRO A 434 33.72 10.76 1.11
C PRO A 434 34.57 9.52 1.34
N GLU A 435 34.08 8.57 2.14
CA GLU A 435 34.70 7.27 2.40
C GLU A 435 33.76 6.14 2.04
N PRO A 436 34.27 4.95 1.71
CA PRO A 436 33.42 3.77 1.51
C PRO A 436 32.48 3.56 2.72
N VAL A 437 31.23 3.20 2.43
CA VAL A 437 30.24 2.92 3.48
C VAL A 437 30.58 1.58 4.10
N GLU A 438 31.23 1.59 5.25
CA GLU A 438 31.34 0.45 6.13
C GLU A 438 30.20 0.51 7.15
N TYR A 439 29.47 -0.60 7.34
CA TYR A 439 28.30 -0.66 8.23
C TYR A 439 28.69 -0.71 9.73
N ASP A 440 29.81 -0.14 10.09
CA ASP A 440 30.18 0.05 11.49
C ASP A 440 29.61 1.39 11.99
N THR A 441 28.59 1.30 12.83
CA THR A 441 27.83 2.43 13.37
C THR A 441 28.63 3.31 14.33
N GLU A 442 29.83 2.92 14.74
CA GLU A 442 30.63 3.65 15.73
C GLU A 442 31.61 4.66 15.10
N THR A 443 31.95 4.53 13.83
CA THR A 443 33.06 5.29 13.24
C THR A 443 32.73 6.73 12.85
N HIS A 444 31.48 7.10 12.66
CA HIS A 444 31.04 8.45 12.22
C HIS A 444 31.81 9.05 11.03
N VAL A 445 32.42 8.19 10.20
CA VAL A 445 33.38 8.57 9.15
C VAL A 445 32.74 9.46 8.08
N ASN A 446 31.48 9.18 7.76
CA ASN A 446 30.71 9.93 6.75
C ASN A 446 29.73 10.93 7.37
N ASN A 447 29.85 11.24 8.65
CA ASN A 447 28.95 12.23 9.30
C ASN A 447 29.43 13.64 8.99
N ILE A 448 28.78 14.29 8.01
CA ILE A 448 29.17 15.59 7.49
C ILE A 448 28.58 16.70 8.38
N ARG A 449 29.46 17.56 8.91
CA ARG A 449 29.05 18.66 9.78
C ARG A 449 29.21 20.03 9.13
N MET A 450 30.06 20.15 8.12
CA MET A 450 30.33 21.41 7.46
C MET A 450 30.47 21.20 5.96
N LEU A 451 29.88 22.09 5.20
CA LEU A 451 30.04 22.29 3.78
C LEU A 451 30.40 23.74 3.53
N ALA A 452 31.49 24.00 2.84
CA ALA A 452 31.91 25.36 2.49
C ALA A 452 32.60 25.37 1.10
N THR A 453 32.55 26.53 0.44
CA THR A 453 33.27 26.77 -0.79
C THR A 453 34.40 27.77 -0.52
N ALA A 454 35.60 27.49 -0.96
CA ALA A 454 36.72 28.43 -0.95
C ALA A 454 36.67 29.39 -2.15
N THR A 455 37.50 30.44 -2.14
CA THR A 455 37.54 31.47 -3.18
C THR A 455 37.99 30.94 -4.54
N ASP A 456 38.77 29.84 -4.60
CA ASP A 456 39.16 29.12 -5.83
C ASP A 456 38.02 28.22 -6.40
N GLY A 457 36.87 28.11 -5.68
CA GLY A 457 35.73 27.32 -6.05
C GLY A 457 35.75 25.87 -5.54
N ASP A 458 36.79 25.48 -4.81
CA ASP A 458 36.91 24.17 -4.21
C ASP A 458 35.91 23.98 -3.05
N ILE A 459 35.42 22.73 -2.90
CA ILE A 459 34.44 22.38 -1.89
C ILE A 459 35.12 21.65 -0.75
N TYR A 460 34.88 22.13 0.46
CA TYR A 460 35.40 21.58 1.69
C TYR A 460 34.28 20.87 2.45
N LEU A 461 34.55 19.63 2.85
CA LEU A 461 33.67 18.80 3.65
C LEU A 461 34.32 18.54 5.01
N GLY A 462 33.72 19.03 6.09
CA GLY A 462 34.16 18.76 7.46
C GLY A 462 33.32 17.68 8.10
N THR A 463 33.99 16.70 8.74
CA THR A 463 33.34 15.55 9.34
C THR A 463 33.35 15.57 10.87
N ARG A 464 32.48 14.78 11.48
CA ARG A 464 32.43 14.62 12.93
C ARG A 464 33.66 13.95 13.51
N ASP A 465 34.34 13.10 12.77
CA ASP A 465 35.58 12.43 13.17
C ASP A 465 36.84 13.30 12.95
N GLY A 466 36.69 14.56 12.50
CA GLY A 466 37.80 15.54 12.43
C GLY A 466 38.54 15.55 11.12
N LYS A 467 38.01 14.95 10.07
CA LYS A 467 38.61 15.00 8.73
C LYS A 467 38.03 16.14 7.92
N VAL A 468 38.86 16.71 7.05
CA VAL A 468 38.48 17.68 6.04
C VAL A 468 38.82 17.10 4.66
N TYR A 469 37.84 16.97 3.83
CA TYR A 469 37.99 16.56 2.43
C TYR A 469 37.84 17.77 1.52
N VAL A 470 38.72 17.87 0.54
CA VAL A 470 38.68 18.94 -0.48
C VAL A 470 38.38 18.32 -1.82
N TYR A 471 37.36 18.82 -2.48
CA TYR A 471 36.89 18.40 -3.78
C TYR A 471 36.87 19.54 -4.78
N ASP A 472 36.79 19.20 -6.05
CA ASP A 472 36.58 20.19 -7.12
C ASP A 472 35.17 20.83 -7.00
N ALA A 473 34.94 21.93 -7.71
CA ALA A 473 33.70 22.70 -7.70
C ALA A 473 32.43 21.89 -8.07
N ALA A 474 32.58 20.74 -8.73
CA ALA A 474 31.51 19.84 -9.11
C ALA A 474 31.31 18.69 -8.11
N LEU A 475 32.07 18.64 -7.03
CA LEU A 475 32.06 17.53 -6.05
C LEU A 475 32.37 16.16 -6.69
N SER A 476 33.18 16.13 -7.74
CA SER A 476 33.41 14.92 -8.54
C SER A 476 34.77 14.28 -8.30
N ARG A 477 35.82 15.09 -7.99
CA ARG A 477 37.19 14.60 -7.80
C ARG A 477 37.74 15.02 -6.46
N PRO A 478 38.21 14.09 -5.63
CA PRO A 478 38.92 14.43 -4.40
C PRO A 478 40.28 15.03 -4.74
N LYS A 479 40.62 16.17 -4.15
CA LYS A 479 41.88 16.85 -4.29
C LYS A 479 42.79 16.58 -3.10
N LYS A 480 42.25 16.64 -1.90
CA LYS A 480 42.99 16.54 -0.64
C LYS A 480 42.14 15.95 0.49
N LYS A 481 42.82 15.29 1.41
CA LYS A 481 42.26 14.83 2.68
C LYS A 481 43.22 15.25 3.78
N GLU A 482 42.71 15.95 4.76
CA GLU A 482 43.47 16.40 5.95
C GLU A 482 42.77 15.91 7.21
N VAL A 483 43.53 15.71 8.27
CA VAL A 483 43.04 15.30 9.58
C VAL A 483 43.41 16.38 10.57
N TYR A 484 42.37 16.98 11.11
CA TYR A 484 42.48 17.92 12.24
C TYR A 484 41.96 17.22 13.51
N GLY A 485 41.74 17.96 14.56
CA GLY A 485 41.25 17.41 15.82
C GLY A 485 39.90 16.66 15.74
N LYS A 486 38.88 17.07 16.47
CA LYS A 486 37.56 16.45 16.46
C LYS A 486 36.50 17.43 15.98
N ASN A 487 35.46 16.91 15.29
CA ASN A 487 34.26 17.66 14.95
C ASN A 487 34.54 19.01 14.27
N ILE A 488 34.81 19.03 12.97
CA ILE A 488 34.96 20.25 12.16
C ILE A 488 33.57 20.86 11.86
N TYR A 489 33.31 22.05 12.36
CA TYR A 489 32.01 22.73 12.27
C TYR A 489 32.01 23.97 11.38
N ALA A 490 33.18 24.65 11.27
CA ALA A 490 33.26 25.89 10.54
C ALA A 490 34.51 25.98 9.68
N LEU A 491 34.38 26.60 8.51
CA LEU A 491 35.48 26.98 7.65
C LEU A 491 35.19 28.37 7.09
N CYS A 492 36.19 29.22 7.09
CA CYS A 492 36.14 30.53 6.47
C CYS A 492 37.50 30.84 5.85
N GLU A 493 37.51 31.49 4.73
CA GLU A 493 38.73 32.00 4.08
C GLU A 493 38.76 33.51 4.18
N ASP A 494 39.88 34.10 4.59
CA ASP A 494 40.01 35.51 4.66
C ASP A 494 40.44 36.16 3.29
N ALA A 495 40.48 37.46 3.23
CA ALA A 495 40.80 38.17 1.99
C ALA A 495 42.23 37.89 1.45
N ALA A 496 43.12 37.32 2.27
CA ALA A 496 44.48 36.93 1.87
C ALA A 496 44.57 35.48 1.38
N GLY A 497 43.44 34.74 1.43
CA GLY A 497 43.36 33.30 1.09
C GLY A 497 43.79 32.41 2.27
N THR A 498 43.86 32.95 3.50
CA THR A 498 44.21 32.16 4.69
C THR A 498 43.01 31.35 5.13
N LEU A 499 43.23 30.07 5.35
CA LEU A 499 42.16 29.16 5.76
C LEU A 499 42.00 29.13 7.29
N TRP A 500 40.80 29.43 7.75
CA TRP A 500 40.36 29.39 9.13
C TRP A 500 39.44 28.19 9.34
N LEU A 501 39.80 27.29 10.27
CA LEU A 501 39.03 26.09 10.57
C LEU A 501 38.61 26.07 12.03
N GLY A 502 37.32 25.96 12.29
CA GLY A 502 36.74 25.86 13.62
C GLY A 502 36.38 24.42 13.98
N SER A 503 36.85 23.98 15.16
CA SER A 503 36.50 22.67 15.69
C SER A 503 35.66 22.76 16.95
N ARG A 504 34.89 21.70 17.22
CA ARG A 504 34.18 21.57 18.51
C ARG A 504 35.06 20.83 19.51
N GLY A 505 35.78 21.57 20.34
CA GLY A 505 36.59 21.08 21.46
C GLY A 505 38.08 21.25 21.26
N ASP A 506 38.60 21.40 20.03
CA ASP A 506 40.06 21.62 19.80
C ASP A 506 40.43 23.08 19.49
N GLY A 507 39.46 23.97 19.43
CA GLY A 507 39.68 25.39 19.19
C GLY A 507 39.71 25.72 17.68
N LEU A 508 40.49 26.76 17.34
CA LEU A 508 40.61 27.36 16.02
C LEU A 508 41.96 27.00 15.38
N TYR A 509 41.97 26.66 14.10
CA TYR A 509 43.16 26.49 13.28
C TYR A 509 43.20 27.61 12.24
N VAL A 510 44.32 28.31 12.15
CA VAL A 510 44.58 29.33 11.13
C VAL A 510 45.88 28.98 10.46
N ASP A 511 45.86 28.69 9.17
CA ASP A 511 47.00 28.23 8.40
C ASP A 511 47.80 27.12 9.13
N GLY A 512 47.08 26.12 9.69
CA GLY A 512 47.66 25.02 10.49
C GLY A 512 48.11 25.38 11.88
N LYS A 513 48.17 26.66 12.28
CA LYS A 513 48.47 27.08 13.66
C LYS A 513 47.22 26.99 14.53
N ARG A 514 47.32 26.33 15.67
CA ARG A 514 46.22 26.12 16.60
C ARG A 514 46.13 27.18 17.66
N TYR A 515 44.93 27.74 17.87
CA TYR A 515 44.57 28.67 18.96
C TYR A 515 43.52 27.98 19.86
N THR A 516 43.73 28.09 21.18
CA THR A 516 42.86 27.49 22.19
C THR A 516 42.56 28.44 23.34
N HIS A 517 41.50 28.13 24.08
CA HIS A 517 41.19 28.83 25.33
C HIS A 517 42.31 28.60 26.35
N ARG A 518 42.74 29.69 27.01
CA ARG A 518 43.68 29.68 28.13
C ARG A 518 43.12 30.57 29.23
N ALA A 519 42.83 29.97 30.38
CA ALA A 519 42.21 30.68 31.49
C ALA A 519 43.06 31.84 32.08
N ASP A 520 44.36 31.78 31.84
CA ASP A 520 45.35 32.78 32.31
C ASP A 520 45.62 33.90 31.27
N ASP A 521 45.01 33.83 30.09
CA ASP A 521 45.24 34.79 29.01
C ASP A 521 43.92 35.37 28.52
N ALA A 522 43.60 36.57 28.91
CA ALA A 522 42.39 37.29 28.52
C ALA A 522 42.28 37.60 27.01
N ASN A 523 43.39 37.46 26.25
CA ASN A 523 43.42 37.62 24.80
C ASN A 523 43.35 36.30 24.05
N SER A 524 43.27 35.15 24.77
CA SER A 524 43.04 33.83 24.16
C SER A 524 41.57 33.68 23.79
N LEU A 525 41.23 32.59 23.04
CA LEU A 525 39.82 32.25 22.81
C LEU A 525 39.05 32.08 24.12
N ALA A 526 37.81 32.54 24.20
CA ALA A 526 36.97 32.37 25.39
C ALA A 526 36.44 30.93 25.52
N ALA A 527 36.38 30.17 24.43
CA ALA A 527 36.00 28.73 24.41
C ALA A 527 36.66 28.00 23.23
N ASN A 528 36.86 26.65 23.39
CA ASN A 528 37.42 25.81 22.33
C ASN A 528 36.36 25.25 21.39
N GLU A 529 35.09 25.56 21.62
CA GLU A 529 33.98 25.07 20.79
C GLU A 529 33.61 26.14 19.76
N ILE A 530 34.20 26.07 18.57
CA ILE A 530 33.94 27.01 17.46
C ILE A 530 32.82 26.42 16.58
N PHE A 531 31.73 27.16 16.44
CA PHE A 531 30.56 26.72 15.66
C PHE A 531 30.42 27.45 14.31
N CYS A 532 30.77 28.70 14.25
CA CYS A 532 30.69 29.49 13.03
C CYS A 532 31.79 30.57 12.98
N MET A 533 32.08 31.04 11.79
CA MET A 533 33.00 32.16 11.53
C MET A 533 32.42 33.01 10.40
N LEU A 534 32.70 34.30 10.46
CA LEU A 534 32.27 35.26 9.47
C LEU A 534 33.40 36.22 9.15
N HIS A 535 33.80 36.28 7.90
CA HIS A 535 34.64 37.34 7.37
C HIS A 535 33.76 38.47 6.86
N ASP A 536 33.77 39.65 7.55
CA ASP A 536 32.88 40.75 7.23
C ASP A 536 33.37 41.59 6.05
N ASN A 537 32.55 42.48 5.52
CA ASN A 537 32.84 43.32 4.37
C ASN A 537 34.00 44.31 4.57
N LYS A 538 34.51 44.48 5.81
CA LYS A 538 35.68 45.28 6.18
C LYS A 538 36.91 44.46 6.45
N GLY A 539 36.85 43.14 6.22
CA GLY A 539 37.97 42.22 6.37
C GLY A 539 38.25 41.79 7.80
N ARG A 540 37.27 41.88 8.69
CA ARG A 540 37.40 41.45 10.09
C ARG A 540 36.87 40.01 10.23
N MET A 541 37.55 39.19 11.03
CA MET A 541 37.14 37.81 11.27
C MET A 541 36.39 37.73 12.62
N TRP A 542 35.09 37.47 12.52
CA TRP A 542 34.22 37.21 13.65
C TRP A 542 34.08 35.71 13.88
N ILE A 543 34.12 35.28 15.15
CA ILE A 543 34.10 33.88 15.54
C ILE A 543 32.98 33.68 16.56
N GLY A 544 32.05 32.78 16.21
CA GLY A 544 30.99 32.35 17.10
C GLY A 544 31.40 31.12 17.89
N THR A 545 31.42 31.21 19.21
CA THR A 545 31.78 30.10 20.09
C THR A 545 30.56 29.55 20.83
N PHE A 546 30.62 28.30 21.21
CA PHE A 546 29.57 27.67 22.04
C PHE A 546 30.06 27.57 23.52
N GLY A 547 29.88 28.66 24.25
CA GLY A 547 30.30 28.82 25.68
C GLY A 547 31.15 30.04 25.94
N GLY A 548 31.71 30.71 24.91
CA GLY A 548 32.52 31.89 25.03
C GLY A 548 31.88 33.19 24.52
N GLY A 549 30.80 33.07 23.70
CA GLY A 549 30.16 34.22 23.06
C GLY A 549 30.72 34.54 21.70
N LEU A 550 30.64 35.81 21.30
CA LEU A 550 31.16 36.32 20.03
C LEU A 550 32.58 36.89 20.23
N GLU A 551 33.47 36.52 19.30
CA GLU A 551 34.86 36.94 19.35
C GLU A 551 35.28 37.64 18.06
N LEU A 552 36.15 38.66 18.18
CA LEU A 552 36.79 39.27 17.04
C LEU A 552 38.29 38.94 17.09
N ALA A 553 38.80 38.34 16.02
CA ALA A 553 40.23 38.12 15.87
C ALA A 553 40.95 39.40 15.39
N GLU A 554 41.93 39.86 16.17
CA GLU A 554 42.76 41.04 15.85
C GLU A 554 44.23 40.61 15.72
N PRO A 555 45.01 41.10 14.76
CA PRO A 555 46.43 40.79 14.65
C PRO A 555 47.16 41.17 15.93
N ASP A 556 48.07 40.30 16.42
CA ASP A 556 48.85 40.54 17.66
C ASP A 556 50.14 41.32 17.37
N GLY A 557 50.46 41.66 16.10
CA GLY A 557 51.70 42.32 15.68
C GLY A 557 52.92 41.43 15.64
N GLN A 558 52.79 40.13 15.96
CA GLN A 558 53.89 39.15 15.99
C GLN A 558 53.64 38.01 14.99
N GLY A 559 52.65 38.16 14.07
CA GLY A 559 52.25 37.13 13.12
C GLY A 559 51.23 36.11 13.68
N GLY A 560 50.49 36.49 14.71
CA GLY A 560 49.41 35.74 15.31
C GLY A 560 48.15 36.60 15.54
N TYR A 561 47.25 36.07 16.29
CA TYR A 561 45.95 36.72 16.60
C TYR A 561 45.72 36.76 18.10
N LYS A 562 45.10 37.82 18.57
CA LYS A 562 44.47 38.01 19.86
C LYS A 562 42.94 38.11 19.66
N PHE A 563 42.17 37.77 20.68
CA PHE A 563 40.73 37.69 20.57
C PHE A 563 40.06 38.67 21.55
N ARG A 564 39.16 39.49 21.03
CA ARG A 564 38.31 40.39 21.80
C ARG A 564 36.89 39.83 21.92
N HIS A 565 36.32 39.83 23.14
CA HIS A 565 35.11 39.12 23.46
C HIS A 565 33.89 40.06 23.56
N PHE A 566 32.73 39.54 23.03
CA PHE A 566 31.42 40.19 23.05
C PHE A 566 30.34 39.17 23.33
N LEU A 567 29.12 39.61 23.73
CA LEU A 567 27.96 38.76 23.98
C LEU A 567 28.29 37.60 24.94
N ASN A 568 29.00 37.92 26.04
CA ASN A 568 29.56 36.92 26.96
C ASN A 568 29.10 37.07 28.40
N GLU A 569 28.04 37.85 28.68
CA GLU A 569 27.55 38.06 30.00
C GLU A 569 26.68 36.93 30.53
N TYR A 570 25.68 36.46 29.76
CA TYR A 570 24.76 35.40 30.15
C TYR A 570 25.09 34.07 29.47
N TYR A 571 24.80 32.97 30.14
CA TYR A 571 25.13 31.64 29.67
C TYR A 571 24.51 31.32 28.29
N SER A 572 23.26 31.76 28.04
CA SER A 572 22.55 31.55 26.75
C SER A 572 23.13 32.38 25.62
N GLN A 573 23.59 33.63 25.87
CA GLN A 573 24.26 34.48 24.89
C GLN A 573 25.60 33.91 24.43
N LYS A 574 26.27 33.18 25.34
CA LYS A 574 27.58 32.54 25.05
C LYS A 574 27.53 31.42 24.04
N ARG A 575 26.37 31.04 23.54
CA ARG A 575 26.18 29.92 22.61
C ARG A 575 25.82 30.44 21.25
N ILE A 576 26.78 30.94 20.49
CA ILE A 576 26.61 31.37 19.10
C ILE A 576 26.65 30.15 18.19
N ARG A 577 25.63 30.02 17.32
CA ARG A 577 25.52 28.92 16.39
C ARG A 577 25.80 29.32 14.95
N ILE A 578 25.38 30.51 14.56
CA ILE A 578 25.48 31.04 13.20
C ILE A 578 25.71 32.54 13.20
N LEU A 579 26.53 33.02 12.25
CA LEU A 579 26.80 34.42 11.97
C LEU A 579 26.58 34.68 10.50
N ILE A 580 25.83 35.70 10.15
CA ILE A 580 25.76 36.24 8.79
C ILE A 580 25.89 37.74 8.81
N GLU A 581 26.41 38.33 7.74
CA GLU A 581 26.33 39.75 7.46
C GLU A 581 25.29 39.96 6.36
N ASP A 582 24.31 40.84 6.58
CA ASP A 582 23.35 41.21 5.57
C ASP A 582 23.92 42.22 4.57
N ARG A 583 23.21 42.46 3.46
CA ARG A 583 23.66 43.40 2.42
C ARG A 583 23.78 44.83 2.87
N GLN A 584 23.22 45.19 4.05
CA GLN A 584 23.28 46.52 4.65
C GLN A 584 24.40 46.63 5.68
N GLY A 585 25.17 45.56 5.90
CA GLY A 585 26.34 45.53 6.80
C GLY A 585 25.99 45.33 8.25
N TRP A 586 24.78 44.79 8.57
CA TRP A 586 24.42 44.34 9.89
C TRP A 586 24.79 42.87 10.08
N ILE A 587 25.38 42.58 11.21
CA ILE A 587 25.66 41.19 11.62
C ILE A 587 24.47 40.65 12.42
N TRP A 588 24.05 39.46 12.03
CA TRP A 588 23.02 38.68 12.70
C TRP A 588 23.67 37.49 13.37
N ALA A 589 23.58 37.42 14.68
CA ALA A 589 24.09 36.29 15.47
C ALA A 589 22.95 35.47 16.01
N GLY A 590 22.79 34.23 15.48
CA GLY A 590 21.86 33.23 15.98
C GLY A 590 22.44 32.52 17.20
N THR A 591 21.70 32.45 18.28
CA THR A 591 22.16 31.94 19.57
C THR A 591 21.17 30.96 20.18
N SER A 592 21.47 30.48 21.39
CA SER A 592 20.50 29.73 22.23
C SER A 592 19.57 30.68 23.03
N ASP A 593 19.64 32.01 22.79
CA ASP A 593 18.76 33.01 23.38
C ASP A 593 18.16 33.94 22.31
N GLY A 594 17.84 33.42 21.17
CA GLY A 594 17.32 34.17 20.05
C GLY A 594 18.40 34.73 19.14
N ILE A 595 18.12 35.88 18.54
CA ILE A 595 19.04 36.59 17.63
C ILE A 595 19.48 37.92 18.19
N PHE A 596 20.75 38.20 17.99
CA PHE A 596 21.36 39.52 18.24
C PHE A 596 21.71 40.15 16.90
N VAL A 597 21.25 41.38 16.68
CA VAL A 597 21.46 42.12 15.43
C VAL A 597 22.18 43.40 15.74
N PHE A 598 23.33 43.63 15.13
CA PHE A 598 24.16 44.77 15.46
C PHE A 598 24.99 45.28 14.27
N ARG A 599 25.39 46.54 14.32
CA ARG A 599 26.45 47.08 13.45
C ARG A 599 27.82 46.84 14.07
N PRO A 600 28.78 46.26 13.34
CA PRO A 600 30.13 46.03 13.89
C PRO A 600 30.79 47.26 14.54
N GLU A 601 30.68 48.43 13.92
CA GLU A 601 31.28 49.66 14.43
C GLU A 601 30.64 50.12 15.74
N GLU A 602 29.32 49.97 15.85
CA GLU A 602 28.58 50.36 17.06
C GLU A 602 28.90 49.39 18.20
N LEU A 603 28.97 48.08 17.95
CA LEU A 603 29.35 47.06 18.92
C LEU A 603 30.78 47.24 19.41
N LEU A 604 31.71 47.64 18.52
CA LEU A 604 33.12 47.90 18.87
C LEU A 604 33.24 49.09 19.78
N ALA A 605 32.42 50.13 19.61
CA ALA A 605 32.38 51.34 20.44
C ALA A 605 31.61 51.12 21.76
N ASN A 606 30.51 50.35 21.73
CA ASN A 606 29.71 50.03 22.90
C ASN A 606 29.27 48.53 22.82
N PRO A 607 29.76 47.63 23.67
CA PRO A 607 29.45 46.23 23.68
C PRO A 607 27.96 45.89 23.88
N GLU A 608 27.14 46.86 24.32
CA GLU A 608 25.68 46.68 24.48
C GLU A 608 24.88 47.23 23.27
N ALA A 609 25.55 47.73 22.23
CA ALA A 609 24.90 48.27 21.04
C ALA A 609 24.39 47.17 20.10
N TYR A 610 23.32 46.47 20.48
CA TYR A 610 22.65 45.43 19.70
C TYR A 610 21.13 45.45 19.90
N HIS A 611 20.40 44.91 18.95
CA HIS A 611 18.97 44.60 19.08
C HIS A 611 18.83 43.09 19.36
N HIS A 612 17.97 42.75 20.32
CA HIS A 612 17.78 41.39 20.78
C HIS A 612 16.32 40.92 20.55
N TYR A 613 16.14 39.86 19.80
CA TYR A 613 14.84 39.24 19.47
C TYR A 613 14.81 37.80 19.95
N ASN A 614 13.85 37.47 20.82
CA ASN A 614 13.69 36.16 21.40
C ASN A 614 12.23 35.82 21.72
N TRP A 615 12.00 34.66 22.34
CA TRP A 615 10.68 34.23 22.80
C TRP A 615 10.10 35.17 23.90
N SER A 616 10.93 35.70 24.77
CA SER A 616 10.47 36.54 25.89
C SER A 616 9.83 37.86 25.44
N ASN A 617 10.32 38.45 24.37
CA ASN A 617 9.74 39.62 23.73
C ASN A 617 8.74 39.28 22.62
N ARG A 618 8.37 37.99 22.48
CA ARG A 618 7.40 37.47 21.52
C ARG A 618 7.77 37.67 20.05
N SER A 619 9.02 37.88 19.75
CA SER A 619 9.49 37.98 18.37
C SER A 619 9.72 36.62 17.75
N LEU A 620 10.20 35.63 18.51
CA LEU A 620 10.45 34.27 18.09
C LEU A 620 9.58 33.28 18.85
N LEU A 621 9.34 32.11 18.27
CA LEU A 621 8.62 30.99 18.90
C LEU A 621 9.57 30.06 19.66
N SER A 622 10.88 30.11 19.38
CA SER A 622 11.93 29.36 20.08
C SER A 622 13.17 30.25 20.25
N ASN A 623 13.84 30.13 21.38
CA ASN A 623 15.10 30.84 21.61
C ASN A 623 16.31 30.20 20.91
N GLU A 624 16.23 28.91 20.55
CA GLU A 624 17.35 28.23 19.92
C GLU A 624 17.30 28.41 18.40
N VAL A 625 18.20 29.28 17.90
CA VAL A 625 18.32 29.57 16.48
C VAL A 625 19.47 28.75 15.89
N ARG A 626 19.15 27.90 14.86
CA ARG A 626 20.10 26.99 14.27
C ARG A 626 20.75 27.51 12.99
N HIS A 627 20.02 28.24 12.18
CA HIS A 627 20.50 28.80 10.93
C HIS A 627 19.84 30.13 10.61
N ILE A 628 20.57 30.99 9.93
CA ILE A 628 20.08 32.27 9.39
C ILE A 628 20.56 32.37 7.95
N MET A 629 19.71 32.83 7.05
CA MET A 629 20.03 33.08 5.65
C MET A 629 19.37 34.35 5.15
N GLN A 630 20.06 35.14 4.31
CA GLN A 630 19.44 36.19 3.51
C GLN A 630 19.19 35.69 2.09
N ASP A 631 17.92 35.79 1.63
CA ASP A 631 17.55 35.42 0.27
C ASP A 631 17.92 36.49 -0.78
N SER A 632 17.71 36.19 -2.06
CA SER A 632 17.98 37.10 -3.17
C SER A 632 17.11 38.38 -3.13
N LYS A 633 15.92 38.33 -2.50
CA LYS A 633 14.99 39.44 -2.33
C LYS A 633 15.33 40.29 -1.10
N GLY A 634 16.31 39.90 -0.26
CA GLY A 634 16.73 40.58 0.96
C GLY A 634 15.99 40.16 2.22
N ASN A 635 15.10 39.17 2.18
CA ASN A 635 14.46 38.65 3.39
C ASN A 635 15.45 37.83 4.21
N ILE A 636 15.30 37.88 5.52
CA ILE A 636 16.08 37.10 6.48
C ILE A 636 15.23 35.91 6.91
N TRP A 637 15.78 34.73 6.75
CA TRP A 637 15.17 33.44 7.13
C TRP A 637 15.85 32.94 8.40
N ILE A 638 15.08 32.55 9.41
CA ILE A 638 15.59 32.17 10.73
C ILE A 638 15.02 30.81 11.10
N ALA A 639 15.88 29.82 11.31
CA ALA A 639 15.52 28.47 11.72
C ALA A 639 15.36 28.42 13.26
N GLU A 640 14.16 28.14 13.72
CA GLU A 640 13.80 28.04 15.13
C GLU A 640 13.68 26.58 15.56
N SER A 641 14.51 26.13 16.48
CA SER A 641 14.53 24.73 16.93
C SER A 641 13.20 24.28 17.52
N GLY A 642 12.55 23.31 16.91
CA GLY A 642 11.28 22.74 17.36
C GLY A 642 10.03 23.58 17.02
N ALA A 643 10.20 24.78 16.43
CA ALA A 643 9.11 25.67 16.08
C ALA A 643 8.96 25.92 14.55
N GLY A 644 9.86 25.37 13.75
CA GLY A 644 9.91 25.62 12.31
C GLY A 644 10.84 26.77 11.97
N PHE A 645 10.32 27.81 11.28
CA PHE A 645 11.13 28.97 10.92
C PHE A 645 10.29 30.22 10.81
N CYS A 646 10.96 31.37 10.86
CA CYS A 646 10.32 32.64 10.54
C CYS A 646 11.09 33.42 9.47
N ILE A 647 10.37 34.36 8.85
CA ILE A 647 10.91 35.27 7.83
C ILE A 647 10.66 36.68 8.29
N CYS A 648 11.68 37.55 8.16
CA CYS A 648 11.51 38.99 8.28
C CYS A 648 12.15 39.71 7.10
N THR A 649 11.58 40.87 6.75
CA THR A 649 12.15 41.74 5.71
C THR A 649 12.69 42.98 6.42
N PRO A 650 14.02 43.11 6.59
CA PRO A 650 14.58 44.26 7.26
C PRO A 650 14.27 45.56 6.48
N GLY A 651 13.76 46.57 7.19
CA GLY A 651 13.57 47.90 6.69
C GLY A 651 14.75 48.78 7.05
N ASN A 652 14.52 50.09 7.25
CA ASN A 652 15.53 51.02 7.73
C ASN A 652 15.72 50.98 9.25
N ASP A 653 14.75 50.42 9.99
CA ASP A 653 14.79 50.39 11.47
C ASP A 653 14.91 48.93 11.93
N TYR A 654 16.14 48.53 12.27
CA TYR A 654 16.44 47.20 12.81
C TYR A 654 16.01 47.02 14.27
N GLY A 655 15.48 48.04 14.92
CA GLY A 655 14.91 47.94 16.26
C GLY A 655 13.44 47.51 16.28
N LYS A 656 12.78 47.39 15.07
CA LYS A 656 11.36 47.04 14.94
C LYS A 656 11.15 46.07 13.78
N LEU A 657 11.63 44.85 13.94
CA LEU A 657 11.46 43.80 12.96
C LEU A 657 10.14 43.04 13.21
N GLU A 658 9.41 42.71 12.13
CA GLU A 658 8.22 41.86 12.15
C GLU A 658 8.54 40.50 11.57
N PHE A 659 8.09 39.42 12.24
CA PHE A 659 8.40 38.06 11.90
C PHE A 659 7.13 37.31 11.48
N THR A 660 7.19 36.60 10.35
CA THR A 660 6.14 35.71 9.87
C THR A 660 6.59 34.26 10.05
N HIS A 661 5.86 33.47 10.82
CA HIS A 661 6.23 32.12 11.21
C HIS A 661 5.60 31.05 10.30
N TYR A 662 6.32 29.97 10.07
CA TYR A 662 5.91 28.80 9.31
C TYR A 662 6.30 27.52 10.04
N GLY A 663 5.37 26.55 10.12
CA GLY A 663 5.59 25.29 10.81
C GLY A 663 5.00 24.08 10.08
N VAL A 664 4.91 22.97 10.78
CA VAL A 664 4.34 21.72 10.23
C VAL A 664 2.86 21.89 9.84
N ALA A 665 2.13 22.77 10.54
CA ALA A 665 0.74 23.07 10.20
C ALA A 665 0.57 23.78 8.85
N ASP A 666 1.62 24.48 8.39
CA ASP A 666 1.64 25.17 7.11
C ASP A 666 2.16 24.29 5.97
N GLY A 667 2.66 23.08 6.27
CA GLY A 667 3.14 22.10 5.30
C GLY A 667 4.63 21.76 5.40
N LEU A 668 5.38 22.31 6.36
CA LEU A 668 6.78 21.95 6.60
C LEU A 668 6.90 20.48 7.04
N VAL A 669 7.89 19.73 6.51
CA VAL A 669 8.04 18.29 6.75
C VAL A 669 8.36 17.95 8.22
N ASN A 670 9.13 18.82 8.90
CA ASN A 670 9.52 18.62 10.30
C ASN A 670 9.84 19.98 10.94
N SER A 671 9.45 20.17 12.20
CA SER A 671 9.65 21.44 12.95
C SER A 671 11.10 21.75 13.33
N MET A 672 12.01 20.76 13.24
CA MET A 672 13.43 20.90 13.55
C MET A 672 14.22 21.30 12.30
N VAL A 673 14.14 22.55 11.90
CA VAL A 673 14.87 23.09 10.74
C VAL A 673 16.37 23.16 11.01
N GLN A 674 17.18 22.72 10.06
CA GLN A 674 18.64 22.65 10.19
C GLN A 674 19.38 23.71 9.36
N ALA A 675 18.94 23.94 8.10
CA ALA A 675 19.53 24.94 7.23
C ALA A 675 18.60 25.35 6.09
N PHE A 676 18.91 26.49 5.47
CA PHE A 676 18.26 27.03 4.27
C PHE A 676 19.27 27.21 3.14
N VAL A 677 18.81 27.01 1.92
CA VAL A 677 19.54 27.40 0.71
C VAL A 677 18.57 27.79 -0.39
N GLU A 678 18.81 28.90 -1.07
CA GLU A 678 18.03 29.38 -2.19
C GLU A 678 18.58 28.81 -3.50
N ASP A 679 17.71 28.27 -4.36
CA ASP A 679 18.10 27.80 -5.67
C ASP A 679 18.15 28.91 -6.73
N ALA A 680 18.41 28.56 -7.99
CA ALA A 680 18.51 29.52 -9.10
C ALA A 680 17.16 30.15 -9.48
N GLU A 681 16.06 29.53 -9.11
CA GLU A 681 14.69 29.97 -9.40
C GLU A 681 14.06 30.74 -8.22
N GLY A 682 14.80 30.94 -7.12
CA GLY A 682 14.34 31.65 -5.93
C GLY A 682 13.48 30.81 -5.01
N LYS A 683 13.44 29.48 -5.19
CA LYS A 683 12.83 28.56 -4.23
C LYS A 683 13.80 28.33 -3.08
N VAL A 684 13.28 28.16 -1.88
CA VAL A 684 14.11 27.93 -0.70
C VAL A 684 14.01 26.48 -0.27
N TRP A 685 15.13 25.78 -0.31
CA TRP A 685 15.29 24.41 0.13
C TRP A 685 15.62 24.42 1.63
N ILE A 686 14.84 23.71 2.42
CA ILE A 686 14.86 23.69 3.87
C ILE A 686 15.23 22.29 4.33
N THR A 687 16.44 22.10 4.83
CA THR A 687 16.81 20.82 5.45
C THR A 687 16.29 20.79 6.88
N THR A 688 15.83 19.61 7.32
CA THR A 688 15.29 19.42 8.67
C THR A 688 15.99 18.25 9.37
N GLU A 689 15.65 17.98 10.61
CA GLU A 689 16.16 16.80 11.31
C GLU A 689 15.82 15.50 10.55
N TYR A 690 14.69 15.47 9.83
CA TYR A 690 14.33 14.34 8.99
C TYR A 690 13.51 14.79 7.78
N GLY A 691 14.11 14.71 6.59
CA GLY A 691 13.54 15.16 5.32
C GLY A 691 13.89 16.59 4.93
N VAL A 692 13.49 16.98 3.73
CA VAL A 692 13.73 18.29 3.11
C VAL A 692 12.41 18.86 2.63
N SER A 693 12.17 20.14 2.90
CA SER A 693 11.06 20.90 2.30
C SER A 693 11.60 21.90 1.28
N CYS A 694 10.96 21.97 0.12
CA CYS A 694 11.13 23.06 -0.82
C CYS A 694 9.98 24.04 -0.66
N PHE A 695 10.28 25.27 -0.27
CA PHE A 695 9.29 26.33 -0.10
C PHE A 695 9.21 27.19 -1.34
N PHE A 696 8.02 27.48 -1.80
CA PHE A 696 7.71 28.35 -2.92
C PHE A 696 7.26 29.72 -2.36
N PRO A 697 8.12 30.75 -2.38
CA PRO A 697 7.81 32.01 -1.72
C PRO A 697 6.59 32.75 -2.29
N ASP A 698 6.32 32.61 -3.58
CA ASP A 698 5.23 33.31 -4.26
C ASP A 698 3.85 32.71 -3.91
N SER A 699 3.73 31.39 -3.81
CA SER A 699 2.51 30.67 -3.43
C SER A 699 2.41 30.38 -1.93
N LYS A 700 3.50 30.54 -1.17
CA LYS A 700 3.65 30.16 0.24
C LYS A 700 3.30 28.69 0.49
N THR A 701 3.67 27.79 -0.43
CA THR A 701 3.41 26.36 -0.35
C THR A 701 4.69 25.57 -0.19
N PHE A 702 4.57 24.35 0.29
CA PHE A 702 5.68 23.41 0.50
C PHE A 702 5.55 22.20 -0.39
N GLU A 703 6.70 21.68 -0.87
CA GLU A 703 6.86 20.32 -1.37
C GLU A 703 7.92 19.61 -0.51
N ASN A 704 7.63 18.38 -0.07
CA ASN A 704 8.48 17.66 0.86
C ASN A 704 9.15 16.46 0.18
N TYR A 705 10.43 16.23 0.49
CA TYR A 705 11.27 15.23 -0.15
C TYR A 705 12.03 14.38 0.87
N PHE A 706 12.19 13.09 0.50
CA PHE A 706 13.07 12.17 1.17
C PHE A 706 13.93 11.50 0.09
N PHE A 707 15.21 11.84 0.06
CA PHE A 707 16.10 11.49 -1.05
C PHE A 707 16.81 10.15 -0.89
N SER A 708 16.61 9.45 0.23
CA SER A 708 17.22 8.16 0.48
C SER A 708 16.28 7.25 1.26
N SER A 709 16.38 5.95 1.00
CA SER A 709 15.77 4.91 1.84
C SER A 709 16.56 4.67 3.13
N ASP A 710 17.84 5.03 3.14
CA ASP A 710 18.63 5.01 4.37
C ASP A 710 18.19 6.17 5.26
N MET A 711 17.74 5.84 6.45
CA MET A 711 17.23 6.81 7.41
C MET A 711 18.30 7.86 7.78
N LEU A 712 19.57 7.45 7.91
CA LEU A 712 20.68 8.31 8.28
C LEU A 712 21.02 9.34 7.19
N CYS A 713 20.77 9.01 5.92
CA CYS A 713 20.93 9.93 4.80
C CYS A 713 19.83 10.99 4.72
N ASN A 714 18.74 10.83 5.44
CA ASN A 714 17.65 11.82 5.53
C ASN A 714 17.70 12.63 6.85
N VAL A 715 18.68 12.39 7.71
CA VAL A 715 18.96 13.17 8.90
C VAL A 715 20.03 14.22 8.57
N TYR A 716 19.60 15.46 8.36
CA TYR A 716 20.47 16.54 7.90
C TYR A 716 21.19 17.22 9.06
N SER A 717 22.39 17.69 8.77
CA SER A 717 23.26 18.36 9.73
C SER A 717 22.96 19.86 9.81
N GLU A 718 23.11 20.43 11.02
CA GLU A 718 22.95 21.87 11.29
C GLU A 718 23.90 22.71 10.43
N SER A 719 23.39 23.74 9.75
CA SER A 719 24.12 24.70 8.93
C SER A 719 25.01 24.09 7.82
N SER A 720 24.71 22.82 7.42
CA SER A 720 25.52 22.06 6.48
C SER A 720 24.84 21.97 5.13
N VAL A 721 24.77 23.06 4.40
CA VAL A 721 24.16 23.14 3.08
C VAL A 721 24.94 24.10 2.19
N LEU A 722 25.02 23.77 0.89
CA LEU A 722 25.77 24.55 -0.06
C LEU A 722 25.15 24.49 -1.45
N ARG A 723 24.99 25.62 -2.14
CA ARG A 723 24.68 25.67 -3.56
C ARG A 723 25.97 25.60 -4.36
N LEU A 724 26.07 24.59 -5.24
CA LEU A 724 27.20 24.39 -6.13
C LEU A 724 27.15 25.38 -7.30
N GLN A 725 28.31 25.58 -7.95
CA GLN A 725 28.42 26.50 -9.10
C GLN A 725 27.55 26.10 -10.29
N ASP A 726 27.27 24.80 -10.45
CA ASP A 726 26.41 24.26 -11.51
C ASP A 726 24.90 24.31 -11.15
N GLY A 727 24.53 24.90 -10.03
CA GLY A 727 23.18 25.06 -9.57
C GLY A 727 22.62 23.89 -8.75
N ARG A 728 23.34 22.78 -8.62
CA ARG A 728 22.98 21.69 -7.70
C ARG A 728 23.14 22.15 -6.26
N ILE A 729 22.46 21.47 -5.35
CA ILE A 729 22.50 21.73 -3.91
C ILE A 729 23.11 20.53 -3.21
N ALA A 730 24.16 20.76 -2.42
CA ALA A 730 24.79 19.77 -1.55
C ALA A 730 24.28 19.97 -0.11
N MET A 731 23.80 18.90 0.52
CA MET A 731 23.23 18.90 1.87
C MET A 731 23.94 17.83 2.70
N GLY A 732 24.62 18.25 3.76
CA GLY A 732 25.33 17.35 4.67
C GLY A 732 24.38 16.53 5.53
N THR A 733 24.64 15.25 5.67
CA THR A 733 23.81 14.32 6.46
C THR A 733 24.64 13.56 7.48
N ASN A 734 23.98 12.80 8.34
CA ASN A 734 24.66 11.90 9.25
C ASN A 734 25.43 10.79 8.51
N GLN A 735 25.14 10.57 7.22
CA GLN A 735 25.82 9.58 6.39
C GLN A 735 26.01 10.09 4.96
N GLY A 736 27.08 10.88 4.72
CA GLY A 736 27.44 11.46 3.43
C GLY A 736 26.77 12.78 3.13
N VAL A 737 26.72 13.10 1.86
CA VAL A 737 26.13 14.32 1.31
C VAL A 737 25.03 13.95 0.34
N THR A 738 23.84 14.50 0.51
CA THR A 738 22.78 14.46 -0.51
C THR A 738 23.01 15.60 -1.49
N VAL A 739 23.28 15.29 -2.75
CA VAL A 739 23.42 16.29 -3.82
C VAL A 739 22.16 16.26 -4.66
N VAL A 740 21.44 17.37 -4.72
CA VAL A 740 20.16 17.52 -5.40
C VAL A 740 20.30 18.43 -6.60
N ASN A 741 19.73 18.03 -7.74
CA ASN A 741 19.55 18.92 -8.88
C ASN A 741 18.09 19.46 -8.87
N PRO A 742 17.85 20.71 -8.47
CA PRO A 742 16.51 21.28 -8.36
C PRO A 742 15.68 21.22 -9.65
N LEU A 743 16.33 21.20 -10.81
CA LEU A 743 15.69 21.17 -12.13
C LEU A 743 15.22 19.74 -12.53
N GLN A 744 15.75 18.71 -11.88
CA GLN A 744 15.47 17.30 -12.21
C GLN A 744 14.65 16.59 -11.13
N VAL A 745 14.43 17.25 -9.99
CA VAL A 745 13.59 16.68 -8.95
C VAL A 745 12.13 16.76 -9.38
N GLU A 746 11.54 15.61 -9.65
CA GLU A 746 10.11 15.52 -9.91
C GLU A 746 9.32 15.68 -8.59
N SER A 747 8.36 16.58 -8.60
CA SER A 747 7.40 16.67 -7.50
C SER A 747 6.57 15.38 -7.43
N VAL A 748 6.43 14.79 -6.24
CA VAL A 748 5.53 13.65 -6.01
C VAL A 748 4.08 14.15 -6.10
N ARG A 749 3.61 14.40 -7.34
CA ARG A 749 2.25 14.92 -7.59
C ARG A 749 1.17 13.86 -7.47
N ASN A 750 1.56 12.58 -7.48
CA ASN A 750 0.57 11.52 -7.46
C ASN A 750 0.07 11.30 -6.03
N ILE A 751 -1.18 11.66 -5.81
CA ILE A 751 -1.89 11.34 -4.56
C ILE A 751 -2.56 9.98 -4.77
N PRO A 752 -2.14 8.93 -4.05
CA PRO A 752 -2.65 7.61 -4.28
C PRO A 752 -4.12 7.50 -3.83
N SER A 753 -4.95 6.89 -4.66
CA SER A 753 -6.33 6.54 -4.29
C SER A 753 -6.33 5.36 -3.32
N VAL A 754 -7.24 5.38 -2.34
CA VAL A 754 -7.39 4.27 -1.38
C VAL A 754 -8.33 3.20 -1.95
N THR A 755 -7.96 1.94 -1.78
CA THR A 755 -8.79 0.78 -2.12
C THR A 755 -9.00 -0.06 -0.86
N PHE A 756 -10.25 -0.48 -0.60
CA PHE A 756 -10.56 -1.43 0.47
C PHE A 756 -10.15 -2.83 0.02
N THR A 757 -9.32 -3.52 0.81
CA THR A 757 -8.69 -4.78 0.37
C THR A 757 -9.29 -6.00 1.03
N GLU A 758 -9.75 -5.91 2.28
CA GLU A 758 -10.25 -7.05 3.06
C GLU A 758 -11.25 -6.62 4.11
N LEU A 759 -12.32 -7.42 4.28
CA LEU A 759 -13.26 -7.33 5.39
C LEU A 759 -12.99 -8.45 6.39
N LYS A 760 -12.87 -8.10 7.67
CA LYS A 760 -12.77 -9.05 8.77
C LYS A 760 -14.00 -8.96 9.65
N LEU A 761 -14.69 -10.08 9.89
CA LEU A 761 -15.78 -10.17 10.85
C LEU A 761 -15.32 -10.94 12.09
N ASN A 762 -15.44 -10.34 13.26
CA ASN A 762 -14.94 -10.90 14.52
C ASN A 762 -13.46 -11.34 14.46
N GLY A 763 -12.64 -10.64 13.65
CA GLY A 763 -11.22 -10.92 13.46
C GLY A 763 -10.87 -11.96 12.38
N VAL A 764 -11.89 -12.56 11.75
CA VAL A 764 -11.70 -13.55 10.67
C VAL A 764 -11.97 -12.88 9.33
N SER A 765 -11.07 -13.10 8.36
CA SER A 765 -11.23 -12.66 6.98
C SER A 765 -12.45 -13.32 6.33
N VAL A 766 -13.21 -12.57 5.55
CA VAL A 766 -14.43 -13.02 4.89
C VAL A 766 -14.32 -12.83 3.38
N ALA A 767 -14.51 -13.92 2.64
CA ALA A 767 -14.61 -13.92 1.18
C ALA A 767 -16.08 -13.96 0.73
N SER A 768 -16.34 -13.65 -0.54
CA SER A 768 -17.72 -13.65 -1.06
C SER A 768 -18.35 -15.05 -1.12
N ASP A 769 -17.52 -16.09 -1.27
CA ASP A 769 -17.96 -17.50 -1.30
C ASP A 769 -18.11 -18.15 0.08
N ASP A 770 -17.80 -17.43 1.16
CA ASP A 770 -17.96 -17.96 2.51
C ASP A 770 -19.43 -18.09 2.90
N PRO A 771 -19.82 -19.16 3.61
CA PRO A 771 -21.16 -19.29 4.15
C PRO A 771 -21.51 -18.11 5.06
N ASN A 772 -22.63 -17.45 4.80
CA ASN A 772 -23.07 -16.25 5.51
C ASN A 772 -22.22 -14.98 5.30
N SER A 773 -21.44 -14.93 4.22
CA SER A 773 -20.74 -13.70 3.82
C SER A 773 -21.74 -12.55 3.60
N PRO A 774 -21.43 -11.32 4.03
CA PRO A 774 -22.17 -10.13 3.66
C PRO A 774 -21.74 -9.59 2.29
N LEU A 775 -20.70 -10.17 1.67
CA LEU A 775 -20.12 -9.72 0.41
C LEU A 775 -20.68 -10.54 -0.76
N GLU A 776 -21.20 -9.88 -1.75
CA GLU A 776 -21.53 -10.46 -3.06
C GLU A 776 -20.34 -10.39 -4.02
N TYR A 777 -19.50 -9.36 -3.86
CA TYR A 777 -18.28 -9.09 -4.63
C TYR A 777 -17.12 -8.79 -3.68
N SER A 778 -15.90 -8.83 -4.20
CA SER A 778 -14.70 -8.39 -3.48
C SER A 778 -14.90 -6.98 -2.92
N LEU A 779 -14.40 -6.73 -1.73
CA LEU A 779 -14.53 -5.43 -1.06
C LEU A 779 -13.98 -4.26 -1.92
N ALA A 780 -13.01 -4.54 -2.79
CA ALA A 780 -12.47 -3.56 -3.75
C ALA A 780 -13.47 -3.10 -4.83
N TYR A 781 -14.59 -3.79 -5.00
CA TYR A 781 -15.63 -3.50 -5.99
C TYR A 781 -16.97 -3.07 -5.37
N VAL A 782 -17.11 -3.14 -4.05
CA VAL A 782 -18.36 -2.88 -3.32
C VAL A 782 -18.34 -1.45 -2.78
N ARG A 783 -19.50 -0.80 -2.79
CA ARG A 783 -19.69 0.54 -2.18
C ARG A 783 -20.54 0.50 -0.92
N ASP A 784 -21.28 -0.58 -0.72
CA ASP A 784 -22.13 -0.79 0.45
C ASP A 784 -22.10 -2.26 0.90
N ILE A 785 -22.12 -2.47 2.21
CA ILE A 785 -22.20 -3.80 2.82
C ILE A 785 -23.34 -3.87 3.82
N HIS A 786 -24.03 -5.02 3.86
CA HIS A 786 -25.13 -5.28 4.77
C HIS A 786 -24.73 -6.32 5.81
N LEU A 787 -24.50 -5.88 7.05
CA LEU A 787 -24.11 -6.73 8.15
C LEU A 787 -25.34 -7.18 8.97
N ARG A 788 -25.35 -8.43 9.41
CA ARG A 788 -26.32 -8.94 10.36
C ARG A 788 -26.06 -8.37 11.75
N HIS A 789 -27.03 -8.40 12.63
CA HIS A 789 -26.90 -7.91 14.00
C HIS A 789 -25.78 -8.57 14.82
N ASN A 790 -25.39 -9.81 14.49
CA ASN A 790 -24.27 -10.54 15.12
C ASN A 790 -22.92 -10.32 14.43
N GLN A 791 -22.88 -9.55 13.33
CA GLN A 791 -21.69 -9.14 12.60
C GLN A 791 -21.31 -7.68 12.90
N ASN A 792 -21.67 -7.19 14.08
CA ASN A 792 -21.50 -5.79 14.50
C ASN A 792 -20.10 -5.44 15.00
N SER A 793 -19.17 -6.37 14.87
CA SER A 793 -17.74 -6.18 15.16
C SER A 793 -16.94 -6.54 13.90
N PHE A 794 -16.37 -5.56 13.26
CA PHE A 794 -15.68 -5.73 11.98
C PHE A 794 -14.39 -4.93 11.91
N GLY A 795 -13.53 -5.33 11.00
CA GLY A 795 -12.32 -4.61 10.61
C GLY A 795 -12.24 -4.50 9.10
N ILE A 796 -11.70 -3.39 8.62
CA ILE A 796 -11.52 -3.10 7.20
C ILE A 796 -10.05 -2.84 6.96
N ASN A 797 -9.43 -3.63 6.09
CA ASN A 797 -8.11 -3.35 5.55
C ASN A 797 -8.23 -2.47 4.31
N PHE A 798 -7.28 -1.59 4.14
CA PHE A 798 -7.20 -0.70 2.98
C PHE A 798 -5.76 -0.46 2.57
N SER A 799 -5.54 -0.15 1.29
CA SER A 799 -4.23 0.12 0.71
C SER A 799 -4.35 1.12 -0.43
N THR A 800 -3.26 1.73 -0.80
CA THR A 800 -3.19 2.58 -2.00
C THR A 800 -2.92 1.78 -3.26
N LEU A 801 -2.45 0.54 -3.16
CA LEU A 801 -1.96 -0.29 -4.27
C LEU A 801 -0.93 0.45 -5.16
N ASP A 802 -0.27 1.45 -4.58
CA ASP A 802 0.89 2.15 -5.14
C ASP A 802 2.15 1.61 -4.47
N TYR A 803 2.98 0.95 -5.25
CA TYR A 803 4.17 0.26 -4.76
C TYR A 803 5.44 1.09 -4.92
N SER A 804 5.37 2.25 -5.59
CA SER A 804 6.54 3.12 -5.83
C SER A 804 6.99 3.90 -4.60
N ALA A 805 6.08 4.12 -3.65
CA ALA A 805 6.38 4.92 -2.47
C ALA A 805 7.51 4.30 -1.64
N THR A 806 8.60 5.05 -1.47
CA THR A 806 9.73 4.66 -0.60
C THR A 806 9.39 4.84 0.88
N ILE A 807 8.48 5.75 1.18
CA ILE A 807 7.92 5.98 2.51
C ILE A 807 6.46 5.55 2.49
N PRO A 808 6.02 4.73 3.45
CA PRO A 808 4.63 4.32 3.54
C PRO A 808 3.68 5.52 3.59
N PRO A 809 2.61 5.54 2.80
CA PRO A 809 1.60 6.59 2.87
C PRO A 809 0.96 6.61 4.27
N LYS A 810 0.57 7.79 4.73
CA LYS A 810 -0.22 7.91 5.96
C LYS A 810 -1.69 7.94 5.61
N PHE A 811 -2.49 7.30 6.44
CA PHE A 811 -3.94 7.22 6.31
C PHE A 811 -4.62 7.95 7.46
N SER A 812 -5.76 8.53 7.17
CA SER A 812 -6.69 9.02 8.18
C SER A 812 -8.08 8.52 7.81
N TYR A 813 -8.82 8.00 8.77
CA TYR A 813 -10.15 7.42 8.56
C TYR A 813 -11.15 7.90 9.60
N LYS A 814 -12.43 7.80 9.25
CA LYS A 814 -13.55 8.17 10.11
C LYS A 814 -14.76 7.30 9.78
N LEU A 815 -15.44 6.79 10.78
CA LEU A 815 -16.75 6.16 10.65
C LEU A 815 -17.84 7.19 11.01
N GLU A 816 -18.48 7.77 10.01
CA GLU A 816 -19.56 8.73 10.23
C GLU A 816 -20.75 8.05 10.91
N GLY A 817 -21.31 8.71 11.91
CA GLY A 817 -22.33 8.12 12.80
C GLY A 817 -21.75 7.47 14.07
N TYR A 818 -20.43 7.33 14.18
CA TYR A 818 -19.74 6.79 15.34
C TYR A 818 -18.59 7.68 15.83
N ASP A 819 -17.63 8.02 14.95
CA ASP A 819 -16.48 8.85 15.27
C ASP A 819 -16.85 10.33 15.19
N LYS A 820 -16.38 11.14 16.15
CA LYS A 820 -16.57 12.60 16.13
C LYS A 820 -15.60 13.27 15.18
N GLU A 821 -14.35 12.83 15.17
CA GLU A 821 -13.24 13.42 14.43
C GLU A 821 -12.53 12.37 13.58
N TRP A 822 -11.71 12.80 12.63
CA TRP A 822 -10.83 11.94 11.87
C TRP A 822 -9.77 11.32 12.78
N SER A 823 -9.35 10.09 12.48
CA SER A 823 -8.23 9.44 13.17
C SER A 823 -6.94 10.22 12.97
N VAL A 824 -6.03 10.14 13.94
CA VAL A 824 -4.69 10.71 13.79
C VAL A 824 -3.98 10.03 12.60
N PRO A 825 -3.36 10.81 11.68
CA PRO A 825 -2.65 10.26 10.54
C PRO A 825 -1.59 9.23 10.94
N SER A 826 -1.68 8.03 10.41
CA SER A 826 -0.75 6.93 10.71
C SER A 826 -0.51 6.04 9.48
N ALA A 827 0.56 5.25 9.49
CA ALA A 827 0.83 4.26 8.46
C ALA A 827 0.01 2.96 8.63
N LEU A 828 -0.93 2.92 9.58
CA LEU A 828 -1.80 1.76 9.79
C LEU A 828 -2.79 1.64 8.65
N THR A 829 -2.90 0.45 8.09
CA THR A 829 -3.75 0.10 6.95
C THR A 829 -5.00 -0.67 7.36
N PHE A 830 -5.38 -0.57 8.61
CA PHE A 830 -6.48 -1.32 9.21
C PHE A 830 -7.28 -0.47 10.20
N ALA A 831 -8.60 -0.48 10.04
CA ALA A 831 -9.54 0.12 10.99
C ALA A 831 -10.44 -0.96 11.60
N ALA A 832 -10.63 -0.96 12.92
CA ALA A 832 -11.45 -1.93 13.62
C ALA A 832 -12.50 -1.26 14.51
N TYR A 833 -13.73 -1.74 14.40
CA TYR A 833 -14.88 -1.29 15.19
C TYR A 833 -15.54 -2.47 15.88
N LYS A 834 -15.96 -2.28 17.13
CA LYS A 834 -16.54 -3.35 17.95
C LYS A 834 -17.90 -2.93 18.53
N ASN A 835 -18.84 -3.87 18.54
CA ASN A 835 -20.15 -3.72 19.19
C ASN A 835 -20.93 -2.47 18.71
N LEU A 836 -20.94 -2.20 17.42
CA LEU A 836 -21.72 -1.11 16.85
C LEU A 836 -23.21 -1.36 17.01
N LYS A 837 -23.97 -0.31 17.21
CA LYS A 837 -25.43 -0.39 17.26
C LYS A 837 -25.99 -0.62 15.85
N PRO A 838 -27.18 -1.22 15.71
CA PRO A 838 -27.88 -1.25 14.43
C PRO A 838 -28.09 0.15 13.88
N GLY A 839 -27.77 0.34 12.60
CA GLY A 839 -27.81 1.64 11.94
C GLY A 839 -27.04 1.66 10.63
N THR A 840 -26.99 2.80 10.00
CA THR A 840 -26.19 3.05 8.78
C THR A 840 -25.00 3.93 9.15
N TYR A 841 -23.83 3.55 8.69
CA TYR A 841 -22.56 4.23 8.89
C TYR A 841 -21.86 4.40 7.55
N ASP A 842 -21.20 5.54 7.34
CA ASP A 842 -20.35 5.75 6.19
C ASP A 842 -18.88 5.77 6.67
N PHE A 843 -18.09 4.79 6.19
CA PHE A 843 -16.67 4.67 6.52
C PHE A 843 -15.84 5.40 5.47
N HIS A 844 -15.14 6.43 5.88
CA HIS A 844 -14.32 7.29 5.06
C HIS A 844 -12.85 7.05 5.32
N VAL A 845 -12.04 6.93 4.27
CA VAL A 845 -10.58 6.84 4.36
C VAL A 845 -9.95 7.75 3.31
N LYS A 846 -8.92 8.47 3.72
CA LYS A 846 -8.05 9.26 2.82
C LYS A 846 -6.59 8.93 3.08
N ALA A 847 -5.77 9.05 2.04
CA ALA A 847 -4.34 8.86 2.12
C ALA A 847 -3.61 10.17 1.81
N CYS A 848 -2.43 10.36 2.39
CA CYS A 848 -1.52 11.38 1.95
C CYS A 848 -0.28 10.76 1.31
N ASN A 849 0.28 11.46 0.31
CA ASN A 849 1.54 11.09 -0.30
C ASN A 849 2.75 11.38 0.65
N ALA A 850 3.96 11.02 0.23
CA ALA A 850 5.18 11.27 0.98
C ALA A 850 5.43 12.78 1.22
N ALA A 851 4.90 13.66 0.37
CA ALA A 851 4.97 15.11 0.52
C ALA A 851 3.99 15.67 1.56
N GLY A 852 3.14 14.84 2.18
CA GLY A 852 2.14 15.26 3.16
C GLY A 852 0.86 15.85 2.55
N GLN A 853 0.67 15.75 1.24
CA GLN A 853 -0.52 16.22 0.55
C GLN A 853 -1.62 15.16 0.63
N TRP A 854 -2.81 15.57 1.08
CA TRP A 854 -3.98 14.72 1.22
C TRP A 854 -4.79 14.66 -0.07
N GLY A 855 -5.40 13.50 -0.35
CA GLY A 855 -6.37 13.36 -1.43
C GLY A 855 -7.56 14.29 -1.26
N GLU A 856 -7.99 14.93 -2.36
CA GLU A 856 -9.17 15.79 -2.37
C GLU A 856 -10.46 15.00 -2.13
N GLN A 857 -10.49 13.74 -2.56
CA GLN A 857 -11.62 12.83 -2.40
C GLN A 857 -11.25 11.68 -1.47
N ASP A 858 -12.10 11.43 -0.50
CA ASP A 858 -12.03 10.25 0.35
C ASP A 858 -12.71 9.04 -0.31
N THR A 859 -12.19 7.85 -0.02
CA THR A 859 -12.85 6.61 -0.42
C THR A 859 -13.87 6.23 0.65
N THR A 860 -15.13 6.02 0.23
CA THR A 860 -16.25 5.77 1.14
C THR A 860 -16.82 4.38 0.96
N LEU A 861 -17.11 3.70 2.09
CA LEU A 861 -17.83 2.43 2.15
C LEU A 861 -19.04 2.58 3.09
N ARG A 862 -20.23 2.38 2.57
CA ARG A 862 -21.46 2.38 3.36
C ARG A 862 -21.65 1.05 4.07
N ILE A 863 -21.95 1.09 5.38
CA ILE A 863 -22.11 -0.09 6.24
C ILE A 863 -23.46 -0.04 6.92
N VAL A 864 -24.33 -1.00 6.60
CA VAL A 864 -25.66 -1.09 7.17
C VAL A 864 -25.71 -2.28 8.11
N ILE A 865 -25.90 -2.03 9.41
CA ILE A 865 -26.04 -3.09 10.43
C ILE A 865 -27.52 -3.30 10.72
N ALA A 866 -28.03 -4.47 10.34
CA ALA A 866 -29.44 -4.81 10.56
C ALA A 866 -29.78 -4.95 12.04
N PRO A 867 -30.94 -4.50 12.50
CA PRO A 867 -31.39 -4.75 13.85
C PRO A 867 -31.69 -6.25 14.07
N PRO A 868 -31.53 -6.77 15.30
CA PRO A 868 -31.93 -8.14 15.63
C PRO A 868 -33.43 -8.33 15.39
N PHE A 869 -33.81 -9.54 14.98
CA PHE A 869 -35.23 -9.84 14.60
C PHE A 869 -36.25 -9.44 15.68
N TRP A 870 -35.84 -9.52 16.97
CA TRP A 870 -36.70 -9.12 18.09
C TRP A 870 -36.86 -7.60 18.29
N ARG A 871 -36.11 -6.77 17.51
CA ARG A 871 -36.24 -5.31 17.45
C ARG A 871 -36.80 -4.79 16.12
N THR A 872 -37.35 -5.69 15.30
CA THR A 872 -37.95 -5.28 14.04
C THR A 872 -39.40 -4.82 14.27
N ALA A 873 -39.96 -4.04 13.35
CA ALA A 873 -41.34 -3.59 13.38
C ALA A 873 -42.31 -4.76 13.49
N TRP A 874 -42.02 -5.88 12.81
CA TRP A 874 -42.81 -7.10 12.89
C TRP A 874 -42.76 -7.75 14.28
N ALA A 875 -41.61 -7.73 14.95
CA ALA A 875 -41.49 -8.25 16.31
C ALA A 875 -42.27 -7.41 17.32
N TYR A 876 -42.21 -6.08 17.19
CA TYR A 876 -43.05 -5.17 18.02
C TYR A 876 -44.52 -5.36 17.77
N LEU A 877 -44.94 -5.60 16.53
CA LEU A 877 -46.33 -5.95 16.20
C LEU A 877 -46.73 -7.27 16.87
N LEU A 878 -45.87 -8.29 16.81
CA LEU A 878 -46.09 -9.56 17.46
C LEU A 878 -46.18 -9.41 18.99
N TYR A 879 -45.31 -8.61 19.61
CA TYR A 879 -45.34 -8.31 21.04
C TYR A 879 -46.62 -7.58 21.42
N PHE A 880 -47.08 -6.64 20.62
CA PHE A 880 -48.32 -5.95 20.81
C PHE A 880 -49.52 -6.91 20.74
N LEU A 881 -49.56 -7.79 19.74
CA LEU A 881 -50.62 -8.80 19.59
C LEU A 881 -50.62 -9.80 20.76
N LEU A 882 -49.41 -10.23 21.18
CA LEU A 882 -49.27 -11.13 22.33
C LEU A 882 -49.75 -10.46 23.65
N LEU A 883 -49.36 -9.19 23.85
CA LEU A 883 -49.85 -8.38 24.98
C LEU A 883 -51.37 -8.22 24.94
N ALA A 884 -51.92 -7.86 23.75
CA ALA A 884 -53.35 -7.73 23.54
C ALA A 884 -54.10 -9.05 23.81
N PHE A 885 -53.50 -10.19 23.38
CA PHE A 885 -54.03 -11.52 23.68
C PHE A 885 -54.02 -11.86 25.18
N VAL A 886 -52.91 -11.54 25.88
CA VAL A 886 -52.83 -11.72 27.34
C VAL A 886 -53.84 -10.85 28.06
N LEU A 887 -53.97 -9.59 27.68
CA LEU A 887 -54.95 -8.68 28.25
C LEU A 887 -56.39 -9.17 27.99
N TYR A 888 -56.68 -9.66 26.80
CA TYR A 888 -57.96 -10.26 26.45
C TYR A 888 -58.25 -11.52 27.28
N THR A 889 -57.26 -12.40 27.45
CA THR A 889 -57.44 -13.59 28.29
C THR A 889 -57.65 -13.25 29.76
N VAL A 890 -56.90 -12.29 30.29
CA VAL A 890 -57.08 -11.75 31.65
C VAL A 890 -58.47 -11.14 31.82
N TYR A 891 -58.89 -10.30 30.84
CA TYR A 891 -60.22 -9.73 30.85
C TYR A 891 -61.31 -10.81 30.84
N ARG A 892 -61.14 -11.82 30.00
CA ARG A 892 -62.07 -12.97 29.95
C ARG A 892 -62.13 -13.78 31.24
N ILE A 893 -60.98 -13.99 31.89
CA ILE A 893 -60.91 -14.65 33.20
C ILE A 893 -61.62 -13.81 34.26
N ILE A 894 -61.36 -12.51 34.33
CA ILE A 894 -62.01 -11.61 35.29
C ILE A 894 -63.50 -11.58 35.04
N ARG A 895 -63.98 -11.52 33.82
CA ARG A 895 -65.42 -11.56 33.48
C ARG A 895 -66.04 -12.87 33.90
N ASN A 896 -65.40 -14.01 33.61
CA ASN A 896 -65.87 -15.32 34.00
C ASN A 896 -65.91 -15.44 35.52
N MET A 897 -64.94 -14.92 36.24
CA MET A 897 -64.93 -14.88 37.70
C MET A 897 -66.07 -14.01 38.27
N ASN A 898 -66.34 -12.86 37.66
CA ASN A 898 -67.44 -11.99 38.08
C ASN A 898 -68.82 -12.67 37.83
N ASP A 899 -68.94 -13.33 36.66
CA ASP A 899 -70.15 -14.09 36.35
C ASP A 899 -70.40 -15.29 37.36
N LEU A 900 -69.28 -15.93 37.73
CA LEU A 900 -69.32 -17.01 38.75
C LEU A 900 -69.66 -16.44 40.15
N ARG A 901 -69.05 -15.31 40.52
CA ARG A 901 -69.40 -14.61 41.80
C ARG A 901 -70.85 -14.18 41.84
N ASN A 902 -71.38 -13.68 40.72
CA ASN A 902 -72.80 -13.32 40.67
C ASN A 902 -73.70 -14.52 40.73
N LYS A 903 -73.36 -15.65 40.12
CA LYS A 903 -74.10 -16.94 40.31
C LYS A 903 -74.04 -17.40 41.73
N ILE A 904 -72.88 -17.34 42.38
CA ILE A 904 -72.77 -17.72 43.80
C ILE A 904 -73.65 -16.84 44.67
N LYS A 905 -73.64 -15.52 44.49
CA LYS A 905 -74.49 -14.58 45.25
C LYS A 905 -75.96 -14.85 45.04
N VAL A 906 -76.38 -15.15 43.84
CA VAL A 906 -77.78 -15.52 43.56
C VAL A 906 -78.17 -16.81 44.26
N GLU A 907 -77.31 -17.83 44.29
CA GLU A 907 -77.52 -19.08 45.02
C GLU A 907 -77.54 -18.90 46.55
N GLU A 908 -76.70 -18.09 47.09
CA GLU A 908 -76.71 -17.73 48.52
C GLU A 908 -77.97 -17.00 48.88
N GLN A 909 -78.44 -16.03 48.13
CA GLN A 909 -79.70 -15.34 48.36
C GLN A 909 -80.89 -16.28 48.25
N LEU A 910 -80.88 -17.18 47.29
CA LEU A 910 -81.99 -18.18 47.13
C LEU A 910 -82.03 -19.18 48.32
N THR A 911 -80.87 -19.53 48.82
CA THR A 911 -80.76 -20.41 50.03
C THR A 911 -81.22 -19.68 51.30
N GLU A 912 -80.83 -18.39 51.42
CA GLU A 912 -81.28 -17.56 52.55
C GLU A 912 -82.76 -17.35 52.51
N TYR A 913 -83.39 -17.06 51.38
CA TYR A 913 -84.83 -17.00 51.20
C TYR A 913 -85.57 -18.34 51.58
N LYS A 914 -84.99 -19.42 51.14
CA LYS A 914 -85.54 -20.79 51.52
C LYS A 914 -85.45 -21.00 53.02
N LEU A 915 -84.36 -20.68 53.66
CA LEU A 915 -84.16 -20.84 55.11
C LEU A 915 -85.10 -19.96 55.91
N VAL A 916 -85.27 -18.67 55.50
CA VAL A 916 -86.28 -17.78 56.14
C VAL A 916 -87.70 -18.25 55.96
N PHE A 917 -88.09 -18.76 54.80
CA PHE A 917 -89.40 -19.33 54.48
C PHE A 917 -89.70 -20.54 55.34
N PHE A 918 -88.74 -21.49 55.41
CA PHE A 918 -88.99 -22.67 56.25
C PHE A 918 -89.07 -22.37 57.77
N THR A 919 -88.25 -21.31 58.16
CA THR A 919 -88.29 -20.88 59.58
C THR A 919 -89.65 -20.31 59.93
N ASN A 920 -90.16 -19.43 59.08
CA ASN A 920 -91.47 -18.78 59.34
C ASN A 920 -92.57 -19.78 59.30
N ILE A 921 -92.60 -20.64 58.32
CA ILE A 921 -93.59 -21.68 58.18
C ILE A 921 -93.61 -22.62 59.43
N SER A 922 -92.41 -23.05 59.90
CA SER A 922 -92.28 -23.91 61.05
C SER A 922 -92.79 -23.24 62.31
N HIS A 923 -92.56 -21.95 62.47
CA HIS A 923 -93.12 -21.20 63.62
C HIS A 923 -94.68 -21.06 63.57
N GLU A 924 -95.21 -20.72 62.36
CA GLU A 924 -96.61 -20.52 62.11
C GLU A 924 -97.43 -21.84 62.31
N PHE A 925 -96.82 -22.98 61.98
CA PHE A 925 -97.50 -24.30 62.23
C PHE A 925 -97.32 -24.83 63.65
N ARG A 926 -96.25 -24.51 64.35
CA ARG A 926 -95.98 -24.96 65.71
C ARG A 926 -96.97 -24.38 66.68
N THR A 927 -97.33 -23.12 66.54
CA THR A 927 -98.23 -22.44 67.48
C THR A 927 -99.67 -23.06 67.50
N PRO A 928 -100.33 -23.22 66.34
CA PRO A 928 -101.65 -23.85 66.39
C PRO A 928 -101.61 -25.36 66.83
N LEU A 929 -100.52 -26.08 66.39
CA LEU A 929 -100.39 -27.48 66.79
C LEU A 929 -100.08 -27.65 68.27
N THR A 930 -99.37 -26.76 68.92
CA THR A 930 -99.12 -26.72 70.36
C THR A 930 -100.41 -26.41 71.13
N LEU A 931 -101.25 -25.49 70.53
CA LEU A 931 -102.53 -25.18 71.12
C LEU A 931 -103.53 -26.42 71.05
N ILE A 932 -103.53 -27.12 69.90
CA ILE A 932 -104.28 -28.36 69.70
C ILE A 932 -103.80 -29.44 70.70
N GLN A 933 -102.50 -29.58 70.87
CA GLN A 933 -101.96 -30.53 71.81
C GLN A 933 -102.31 -30.19 73.26
N ALA A 934 -102.22 -28.91 73.66
CA ALA A 934 -102.65 -28.45 75.00
C ALA A 934 -104.12 -28.67 75.22
N ALA A 935 -104.94 -28.47 74.20
CA ALA A 935 -106.37 -28.74 74.25
C ALA A 935 -106.65 -30.27 74.42
N LEU A 936 -105.98 -31.10 73.65
CA LEU A 936 -106.06 -32.59 73.84
C LEU A 936 -105.54 -33.10 75.14
N GLU A 937 -104.46 -32.53 75.70
CA GLU A 937 -103.99 -32.86 77.07
C GLU A 937 -104.93 -32.42 78.12
N LYS A 938 -105.56 -31.25 77.91
CA LYS A 938 -106.64 -30.79 78.83
C LYS A 938 -107.89 -31.76 78.83
N MET A 939 -108.27 -32.26 77.69
CA MET A 939 -109.32 -33.24 77.52
C MET A 939 -109.02 -34.60 78.23
N HIS A 940 -107.77 -35.02 78.18
CA HIS A 940 -107.25 -36.21 78.85
C HIS A 940 -107.23 -36.05 80.40
N ARG A 941 -106.94 -34.80 80.90
CA ARG A 941 -106.87 -34.52 82.37
C ARG A 941 -108.32 -34.44 83.03
N VAL A 942 -109.36 -34.08 82.27
CA VAL A 942 -110.75 -33.92 82.84
C VAL A 942 -111.35 -35.21 83.00
N GLY A 943 -110.94 -36.35 82.54
CA GLY A 943 -111.31 -37.72 82.90
C GLY A 943 -112.81 -38.22 82.52
N LYS A 944 -113.53 -37.49 81.74
CA LYS A 944 -114.89 -37.85 81.20
C LYS A 944 -114.97 -37.83 79.70
N ILE A 945 -114.26 -38.76 79.10
CA ILE A 945 -114.30 -38.88 77.55
C ILE A 945 -115.26 -40.10 77.33
N PRO A 946 -116.37 -39.85 76.63
CA PRO A 946 -117.31 -40.98 76.27
C PRO A 946 -116.56 -42.06 75.44
N LYS A 947 -116.89 -43.34 75.70
CA LYS A 947 -116.26 -44.52 75.07
C LYS A 947 -116.22 -44.41 73.55
N GLU A 948 -117.26 -43.80 72.94
CA GLU A 948 -117.38 -43.58 71.51
C GLU A 948 -116.36 -42.52 70.88
N MET A 949 -115.84 -41.52 71.68
CA MET A 949 -114.85 -40.46 71.20
C MET A 949 -113.43 -40.78 71.61
N ALA A 950 -113.19 -41.74 72.52
CA ALA A 950 -111.85 -42.07 73.02
C ALA A 950 -110.93 -42.53 71.93
N TYR A 951 -111.37 -43.16 70.84
CA TYR A 951 -110.57 -43.53 69.68
C TYR A 951 -110.17 -42.28 68.85
N SER A 952 -111.11 -41.39 68.55
CA SER A 952 -110.87 -40.17 67.72
C SER A 952 -109.91 -39.19 68.42
N VAL A 953 -109.96 -38.97 69.72
CA VAL A 953 -109.05 -38.13 70.47
C VAL A 953 -107.64 -38.74 70.47
N LYS A 954 -107.52 -40.06 70.60
CA LYS A 954 -106.27 -40.79 70.55
C LYS A 954 -105.58 -40.68 69.14
N VAL A 955 -106.35 -40.72 68.05
CA VAL A 955 -105.98 -40.53 66.73
C VAL A 955 -105.51 -39.07 66.44
N MET A 956 -106.33 -38.10 67.02
CA MET A 956 -105.93 -36.70 66.93
C MET A 956 -104.63 -36.41 67.66
N ASP A 957 -104.44 -36.92 68.89
CA ASP A 957 -103.13 -36.70 69.60
C ASP A 957 -101.96 -37.32 68.90
N LYS A 958 -102.10 -38.54 68.39
CA LYS A 958 -101.12 -39.24 67.65
C LYS A 958 -100.72 -38.48 66.32
N SER A 959 -101.71 -37.90 65.65
CA SER A 959 -101.56 -37.15 64.46
C SER A 959 -100.87 -35.78 64.76
N THR A 960 -101.26 -35.06 65.78
CA THR A 960 -100.65 -33.81 66.25
C THR A 960 -99.19 -34.00 66.66
N GLN A 961 -98.92 -35.08 67.43
CA GLN A 961 -97.56 -35.45 67.80
C GLN A 961 -96.73 -35.83 66.58
N ARG A 962 -97.28 -36.45 65.57
CA ARG A 962 -96.64 -36.81 64.34
C ARG A 962 -96.34 -35.53 63.53
N MET A 963 -97.22 -34.58 63.42
CA MET A 963 -97.04 -33.31 62.79
C MET A 963 -95.96 -32.48 63.50
N LEU A 964 -95.99 -32.43 64.82
CA LEU A 964 -94.91 -31.70 65.60
C LEU A 964 -93.53 -32.34 65.43
N ARG A 965 -93.46 -33.66 65.30
CA ARG A 965 -92.20 -34.32 65.00
C ARG A 965 -91.74 -33.99 63.58
N LEU A 966 -92.62 -33.96 62.60
CA LEU A 966 -92.30 -33.59 61.25
C LEU A 966 -91.75 -32.11 61.15
N ILE A 967 -92.40 -31.19 61.91
CA ILE A 967 -91.93 -29.78 61.99
C ILE A 967 -90.55 -29.70 62.69
N ASN A 968 -90.36 -30.50 63.75
CA ASN A 968 -89.09 -30.54 64.44
C ASN A 968 -87.98 -31.17 63.57
N GLN A 969 -88.30 -32.18 62.79
CA GLN A 969 -87.43 -32.76 61.79
C GLN A 969 -87.08 -31.76 60.65
N LEU A 970 -88.00 -30.90 60.23
CA LEU A 970 -87.81 -29.80 59.29
C LEU A 970 -86.88 -28.70 59.90
N LEU A 971 -86.90 -28.43 61.19
CA LEU A 971 -86.05 -27.53 61.90
C LEU A 971 -84.63 -28.13 62.13
N GLU A 972 -84.54 -29.47 62.31
CA GLU A 972 -83.25 -30.18 62.42
C GLU A 972 -82.52 -30.20 61.07
N PHE A 973 -83.22 -30.25 59.95
CA PHE A 973 -82.64 -30.08 58.65
C PHE A 973 -81.89 -28.72 58.52
N ARG A 974 -82.28 -27.72 59.32
CA ARG A 974 -81.60 -26.45 59.45
C ARG A 974 -80.22 -26.53 60.15
N LYS A 975 -79.95 -27.55 60.95
CA LYS A 975 -78.72 -27.74 61.73
C LYS A 975 -77.66 -28.59 61.06
N MET A 976 -77.91 -29.14 59.83
CA MET A 976 -76.83 -29.80 59.10
C MET A 976 -75.87 -28.75 58.49
N PRO A 977 -74.57 -28.70 58.88
CA PRO A 977 -73.64 -27.81 58.24
C PRO A 977 -73.48 -28.29 56.81
N VAL A 978 -73.54 -27.31 55.80
CA VAL A 978 -73.14 -27.48 54.41
C VAL A 978 -71.63 -27.61 54.41
N SER A 979 -71.13 -28.83 54.63
CA SER A 979 -69.73 -29.18 54.68
C SER A 979 -69.38 -30.10 53.48
N TYR A 980 -69.52 -29.56 52.22
CA TYR A 980 -69.02 -30.24 51.03
C TYR A 980 -68.64 -29.28 49.91
N THR A 981 -67.62 -28.41 50.19
CA THR A 981 -66.92 -27.65 49.10
C THR A 981 -65.52 -27.28 49.48
N HIS A 982 -64.77 -27.98 50.31
CA HIS A 982 -63.35 -27.69 50.58
C HIS A 982 -62.37 -28.84 50.36
N LEU A 983 -62.75 -29.80 49.43
CA LEU A 983 -61.80 -30.91 49.11
C LEU A 983 -61.49 -31.06 47.62
N ARG A 984 -61.41 -29.97 46.85
CA ARG A 984 -60.97 -30.04 45.48
C ARG A 984 -60.10 -28.90 45.03
N ALA A 985 -59.44 -28.16 45.92
CA ALA A 985 -58.53 -27.08 45.59
C ALA A 985 -57.04 -27.38 45.87
N HIS A 986 -56.71 -28.60 46.31
CA HIS A 986 -55.32 -28.95 46.66
C HIS A 986 -54.63 -29.99 45.76
N GLU A 987 -55.29 -30.49 44.70
CA GLU A 987 -54.68 -31.52 43.84
C GLU A 987 -54.21 -31.00 42.43
N THR A 988 -54.33 -29.73 42.17
CA THR A 988 -53.89 -29.22 40.84
C THR A 988 -52.69 -28.23 40.87
N LEU A 989 -51.86 -28.23 41.92
CA LEU A 989 -50.68 -27.39 42.06
C LEU A 989 -49.40 -28.18 42.30
N SER A 990 -49.42 -29.50 42.07
CA SER A 990 -48.20 -30.33 42.13
C SER A 990 -47.77 -30.94 40.79
N ASP A 991 -48.47 -30.65 39.67
CA ASP A 991 -48.06 -31.11 38.31
C ASP A 991 -48.07 -29.95 37.28
N LEU A 992 -47.21 -28.99 37.53
CA LEU A 992 -46.68 -28.07 36.45
C LEU A 992 -45.28 -27.60 36.81
#